data_d327fb77a4baf36dbd545f80ea380db0
#
_entry.id   d327fb77a4baf36dbd545f80ea380db0
#
_cell.length_a   1.000
_cell.length_b   1.000
_cell.length_c   1.000
_cell.angle_alpha   90.00
_cell.angle_beta   90.00
_cell.angle_gamma   90.00
#
_symmetry.space_group_name_H-M   'P 1'
#
loop_
_entity.id
_entity.type
_entity.pdbx_description
1 polymer ?
#
loop_
_entity_poly.entity_id
_entity_poly.type
_entity_poly.pdbx_seq_one_letter_code
_entity_poly.pdbx_strand_id
1 'polypeptide(L)'
;MKNRFNILMAMGLLLSMVGAHAQQYKLNDLEYFEDAGANVLVYSNQYNGIFCDEKTAGIEIIQRGERISTGGGVRLMNTPEQWDIYAELVERTVNKDDNSITVDFIYKAYDFSYKIKVTSADKGVNMAVYLDKPVPAELVGKAGLNLEFFPAPYFGKTYMMDGKSAILPRHPASSVDAKPVEEKVTQIFGLSTFNDRGRGEFLMAHPIATGNTLVLAPEDNDLRVTFKSDSEINLYDGRNLSQNGTFVVRSFLPGGKTGKVVEWNVVPSSDPEWRRDPNIGISQIGYTPGQKKVAVVELDKNSAVAAKAKVYRIDQDGNEKLVLEPSVKMWGEFNKRYNYAHIDFSKVKTPGLYYVEYDGFKSNVFPVDNNVYAGKWHTTMDVWLPAQMDHMRVKEAYRIWHDLSNVDDALQAPVNFEMHDGYRSGPETFTDYEPWEHIPGLGVGAWYDAGDFDIQAGTVIGMTSQLSDLWESFTPERDQTFIDQKAQFVDMHRPDGTPDVIQQVEHGVINLIAQVENIGFVAQGIVQVNMWQYPFLGDGGSQTDGLLYNPSLQPYQIYGQTSGTLDDRVAFTSNYSPAGQMSTIAAMASAARVLKDYRPEVAEKALKFAIKLWDENFEAADPAKAQDNRRNRGDGRISAAIQLWRTTGDDKYKDFFYDKVLAQLDAERPNLNVALSLYPMMNRNFQKKVKAAVPAFVKAQKATAASTPYGVPVTGRGWGGNGTVISWAYNNYMVWKYFPNMIDPEMVLSGLNFLYGCHPVSNVSFVTSVGVNTKNVAYGNNRADYTVIPGGIVPGIMIMNPDYMEHKDDYPFLWGENECCTGTVPPYVMLSLACEEVAAVLNK
;
A
#
# COMPACT_ATOMS: atom_id res chain seq x y z
N MET A 1 -47.81 -9.87 52.82
CA MET A 1 -47.94 -10.17 51.36
C MET A 1 -48.26 -8.95 50.47
N LYS A 2 -48.67 -7.80 51.00
CA LYS A 2 -48.94 -6.60 50.16
C LYS A 2 -47.74 -5.76 49.75
N ASN A 3 -46.57 -5.87 50.43
CA ASN A 3 -45.38 -5.06 50.09
C ASN A 3 -44.41 -5.69 49.13
N ARG A 4 -44.62 -6.96 48.75
CA ARG A 4 -43.78 -7.59 47.66
C ARG A 4 -44.32 -7.40 46.25
N PHE A 5 -45.60 -7.09 46.12
CA PHE A 5 -46.27 -6.86 44.84
C PHE A 5 -45.92 -5.49 44.21
N ASN A 6 -45.71 -4.48 45.07
CA ASN A 6 -45.40 -3.12 44.58
C ASN A 6 -43.94 -2.93 44.19
N ILE A 7 -43.01 -3.77 44.70
CA ILE A 7 -41.61 -3.74 44.29
C ILE A 7 -41.41 -4.45 42.93
N LEU A 8 -42.17 -5.49 42.66
CA LEU A 8 -42.14 -6.16 41.35
C LEU A 8 -42.78 -5.32 40.23
N MET A 9 -43.79 -4.49 40.56
CA MET A 9 -44.39 -3.59 39.57
C MET A 9 -43.53 -2.35 39.30
N ALA A 10 -42.77 -1.86 40.28
CA ALA A 10 -41.77 -0.78 40.10
C ALA A 10 -40.52 -1.25 39.37
N MET A 11 -40.07 -2.50 39.56
CA MET A 11 -38.96 -3.10 38.77
C MET A 11 -39.40 -3.47 37.34
N GLY A 12 -40.68 -3.83 37.11
CA GLY A 12 -41.23 -4.08 35.78
C GLY A 12 -41.44 -2.82 34.95
N LEU A 13 -41.60 -1.64 35.58
CA LEU A 13 -41.73 -0.35 34.90
C LEU A 13 -40.39 0.36 34.68
N LEU A 14 -39.31 -0.05 35.34
CA LEU A 14 -37.94 0.44 35.09
C LEU A 14 -37.19 -0.35 34.01
N LEU A 15 -37.72 -1.52 33.60
CA LEU A 15 -37.17 -2.34 32.50
C LEU A 15 -37.79 -2.07 31.13
N SER A 16 -38.73 -1.12 31.02
CA SER A 16 -39.44 -0.83 29.76
C SER A 16 -39.20 0.58 29.21
N MET A 17 -38.21 1.30 29.69
CA MET A 17 -37.73 2.55 29.09
C MET A 17 -36.29 2.45 28.59
N VAL A 18 -35.93 1.34 27.98
CA VAL A 18 -34.92 1.43 26.87
C VAL A 18 -35.73 1.96 25.70
N GLY A 19 -35.82 3.28 25.59
CA GLY A 19 -36.40 3.93 24.43
C GLY A 19 -35.72 3.36 23.20
N ALA A 20 -36.50 2.72 22.32
CA ALA A 20 -35.96 2.29 21.04
C ALA A 20 -35.37 3.53 20.38
N HIS A 21 -34.04 3.60 20.31
CA HIS A 21 -33.32 4.65 19.56
C HIS A 21 -33.85 4.63 18.12
N ALA A 22 -34.48 5.70 17.67
CA ALA A 22 -34.89 5.84 16.30
C ALA A 22 -33.60 6.03 15.48
N GLN A 23 -33.15 5.00 14.76
CA GLN A 23 -31.91 5.00 13.93
C GLN A 23 -32.02 6.04 12.81
N GLN A 24 -32.06 7.31 13.18
CA GLN A 24 -32.24 8.43 12.27
C GLN A 24 -30.89 9.05 11.95
N TYR A 25 -30.36 8.71 10.80
CA TYR A 25 -29.11 9.25 10.27
C TYR A 25 -29.30 10.71 9.87
N LYS A 26 -28.44 11.60 10.36
CA LYS A 26 -28.45 13.02 10.05
C LYS A 26 -27.19 13.41 9.30
N LEU A 27 -27.35 14.30 8.35
CA LEU A 27 -26.23 14.91 7.64
C LEU A 27 -25.47 15.84 8.60
N ASN A 28 -24.20 15.55 8.84
CA ASN A 28 -23.35 16.31 9.74
C ASN A 28 -22.57 17.44 9.02
N ASP A 29 -21.75 18.18 9.78
CA ASP A 29 -20.98 19.30 9.23
C ASP A 29 -19.82 18.87 8.32
N LEU A 30 -19.42 17.60 8.37
CA LEU A 30 -18.44 17.00 7.46
C LEU A 30 -19.08 16.39 6.20
N GLU A 31 -20.39 16.63 5.99
CA GLU A 31 -21.15 16.23 4.80
C GLU A 31 -21.24 14.72 4.57
N TYR A 32 -21.47 13.98 5.64
CA TYR A 32 -21.88 12.57 5.60
C TYR A 32 -23.01 12.30 6.60
N PHE A 33 -23.75 11.20 6.41
CA PHE A 33 -24.81 10.80 7.32
C PHE A 33 -24.23 10.07 8.53
N GLU A 34 -24.65 10.47 9.72
CA GLU A 34 -24.14 9.93 11.00
C GLU A 34 -25.30 9.57 11.93
N ASP A 35 -25.20 8.40 12.57
CA ASP A 35 -25.98 8.00 13.75
C ASP A 35 -25.10 7.08 14.61
N ALA A 36 -25.02 7.33 15.87
CA ALA A 36 -24.34 6.61 16.96
C ALA A 36 -23.45 5.40 16.56
N GLY A 37 -22.21 5.68 16.15
CA GLY A 37 -21.20 4.69 15.75
C GLY A 37 -21.36 4.11 14.35
N ALA A 38 -22.28 4.65 13.54
CA ALA A 38 -22.40 4.27 12.13
C ALA A 38 -22.48 5.51 11.23
N ASN A 39 -21.80 5.46 10.09
CA ASN A 39 -21.71 6.58 9.15
C ASN A 39 -21.93 6.07 7.72
N VAL A 40 -22.61 6.88 6.90
CA VAL A 40 -22.75 6.65 5.46
C VAL A 40 -22.16 7.81 4.72
N LEU A 41 -21.06 7.58 4.04
CA LEU A 41 -20.36 8.53 3.18
C LEU A 41 -20.91 8.39 1.77
N VAL A 42 -21.05 9.52 1.04
CA VAL A 42 -21.61 9.55 -0.31
C VAL A 42 -20.67 10.34 -1.19
N TYR A 43 -19.78 9.64 -1.90
CA TYR A 43 -18.79 10.24 -2.79
C TYR A 43 -17.98 11.36 -2.13
N SER A 44 -17.66 11.18 -0.87
CA SER A 44 -16.85 12.12 -0.08
C SER A 44 -15.37 11.98 -0.37
N ASN A 45 -14.96 10.80 -0.81
CA ASN A 45 -13.57 10.46 -1.08
C ASN A 45 -13.28 10.46 -2.56
N GLN A 46 -12.16 11.06 -2.92
CA GLN A 46 -11.56 10.96 -4.25
C GLN A 46 -10.07 10.68 -4.06
N TYR A 47 -9.64 9.55 -4.54
CA TYR A 47 -8.24 9.20 -4.51
C TYR A 47 -7.56 9.59 -5.82
N ASN A 48 -6.28 9.87 -5.74
CA ASN A 48 -5.43 10.02 -6.91
C ASN A 48 -4.80 8.68 -7.32
N GLY A 49 -5.41 7.56 -6.91
CA GLY A 49 -4.95 6.23 -7.27
C GLY A 49 -5.03 5.94 -8.76
N ILE A 50 -4.33 4.93 -9.20
CA ILE A 50 -4.39 4.42 -10.59
C ILE A 50 -5.64 3.56 -10.74
N PHE A 51 -6.04 2.89 -9.67
CA PHE A 51 -7.10 1.89 -9.66
C PHE A 51 -8.47 2.52 -9.39
N CYS A 52 -9.48 1.94 -9.99
CA CYS A 52 -10.80 2.55 -10.06
C CYS A 52 -11.48 2.68 -8.70
N ASP A 53 -11.43 1.66 -7.87
CA ASP A 53 -12.10 1.66 -6.57
C ASP A 53 -11.46 2.64 -5.60
N GLU A 54 -10.16 2.83 -5.70
CA GLU A 54 -9.43 3.81 -4.93
C GLU A 54 -9.69 5.24 -5.40
N LYS A 55 -10.15 5.44 -6.65
CA LYS A 55 -10.39 6.78 -7.21
C LYS A 55 -11.67 7.42 -6.72
N THR A 56 -12.72 6.64 -6.50
CA THR A 56 -14.05 7.21 -6.25
C THR A 56 -14.71 6.74 -4.98
N ALA A 57 -14.23 5.69 -4.34
CA ALA A 57 -14.77 5.03 -3.14
C ALA A 57 -16.32 4.90 -3.07
N GLY A 58 -17.06 5.72 -3.79
CA GLY A 58 -18.50 5.63 -3.97
C GLY A 58 -19.32 5.97 -2.71
N ILE A 59 -20.40 5.21 -2.50
CA ILE A 59 -21.12 5.19 -1.23
C ILE A 59 -20.43 4.17 -0.33
N GLU A 60 -20.17 4.55 0.91
CA GLU A 60 -19.42 3.76 1.87
C GLU A 60 -20.16 3.69 3.20
N ILE A 61 -20.05 2.57 3.90
CA ILE A 61 -20.54 2.42 5.27
C ILE A 61 -19.36 2.19 6.20
N ILE A 62 -19.29 3.02 7.26
CA ILE A 62 -18.34 2.87 8.33
C ILE A 62 -19.14 2.54 9.59
N GLN A 63 -18.89 1.37 10.20
CA GLN A 63 -19.49 0.98 11.47
C GLN A 63 -18.41 0.77 12.53
N ARG A 64 -18.65 1.26 13.72
CA ARG A 64 -17.71 1.16 14.86
C ARG A 64 -16.29 1.62 14.53
N GLY A 65 -16.19 2.63 13.65
CA GLY A 65 -14.90 3.20 13.22
C GLY A 65 -14.19 2.42 12.13
N GLU A 66 -14.78 1.34 11.59
CA GLU A 66 -14.22 0.55 10.50
C GLU A 66 -15.06 0.69 9.24
N ARG A 67 -14.42 0.80 8.09
CA ARG A 67 -15.07 0.75 6.79
C ARG A 67 -15.45 -0.71 6.50
N ILE A 68 -16.75 -0.98 6.43
CA ILE A 68 -17.26 -2.33 6.13
C ILE A 68 -17.72 -2.48 4.68
N SER A 69 -17.98 -1.36 3.99
CA SER A 69 -18.37 -1.38 2.58
C SER A 69 -17.83 -0.17 1.81
N THR A 70 -17.70 -0.34 0.50
CA THR A 70 -17.23 0.65 -0.47
C THR A 70 -17.95 0.47 -1.81
N GLY A 71 -17.48 1.13 -2.87
CA GLY A 71 -17.89 0.91 -4.26
C GLY A 71 -19.36 1.18 -4.57
N GLY A 72 -20.09 1.81 -3.63
CA GLY A 72 -21.53 2.07 -3.81
C GLY A 72 -21.79 3.04 -4.96
N GLY A 73 -22.55 2.55 -5.95
CA GLY A 73 -22.86 3.33 -7.14
C GLY A 73 -23.56 2.49 -8.20
N VAL A 74 -23.75 3.05 -9.40
CA VAL A 74 -24.25 2.25 -10.54
C VAL A 74 -23.06 1.67 -11.27
N ARG A 75 -23.01 0.33 -11.34
CA ARG A 75 -21.96 -0.45 -11.99
C ARG A 75 -22.54 -1.27 -13.13
N LEU A 76 -21.70 -1.67 -14.09
CA LEU A 76 -22.13 -2.41 -15.28
C LEU A 76 -21.88 -3.92 -15.16
N MET A 77 -21.09 -4.36 -14.21
CA MET A 77 -20.78 -5.76 -13.93
C MET A 77 -21.48 -6.25 -12.65
N ASN A 78 -21.82 -7.54 -12.58
CA ASN A 78 -22.47 -8.14 -11.41
C ASN A 78 -21.55 -8.15 -10.19
N THR A 79 -20.29 -8.46 -10.43
CA THR A 79 -19.21 -8.44 -9.45
C THR A 79 -18.14 -7.51 -9.98
N PRO A 80 -18.17 -6.22 -9.60
CA PRO A 80 -17.26 -5.22 -10.13
C PRO A 80 -15.79 -5.53 -9.82
N GLU A 81 -14.93 -5.20 -10.78
CA GLU A 81 -13.49 -5.28 -10.66
C GLU A 81 -12.85 -3.92 -10.81
N GLN A 82 -11.62 -3.77 -10.34
CA GLN A 82 -10.93 -2.47 -10.40
C GLN A 82 -10.67 -1.97 -11.83
N TRP A 83 -10.67 -2.85 -12.81
CA TRP A 83 -10.43 -2.52 -14.22
C TRP A 83 -11.72 -2.21 -15.00
N ASP A 84 -12.87 -2.27 -14.37
CA ASP A 84 -14.13 -1.90 -14.99
C ASP A 84 -14.17 -0.41 -15.30
N ILE A 85 -14.93 -0.05 -16.34
CA ILE A 85 -15.20 1.37 -16.58
C ILE A 85 -16.08 1.97 -15.49
N TYR A 86 -15.81 3.22 -15.17
CA TYR A 86 -16.58 4.02 -14.22
C TYR A 86 -17.37 5.10 -14.90
N ALA A 87 -18.52 5.42 -14.29
CA ALA A 87 -19.18 6.67 -14.59
C ALA A 87 -18.35 7.84 -14.09
N GLU A 88 -18.19 8.86 -14.91
CA GLU A 88 -17.58 10.11 -14.47
C GLU A 88 -18.55 10.87 -13.57
N LEU A 89 -18.05 11.36 -12.44
CA LEU A 89 -18.78 12.25 -11.55
C LEU A 89 -18.87 13.63 -12.20
N VAL A 90 -20.10 14.11 -12.40
CA VAL A 90 -20.37 15.42 -13.00
C VAL A 90 -20.52 16.48 -11.91
N GLU A 91 -21.37 16.22 -10.91
CA GLU A 91 -21.64 17.14 -9.81
C GLU A 91 -22.03 16.39 -8.54
N ARG A 92 -21.59 16.90 -7.38
CA ARG A 92 -22.02 16.47 -6.06
C ARG A 92 -22.63 17.66 -5.31
N THR A 93 -23.90 17.55 -4.96
CA THR A 93 -24.66 18.59 -4.26
C THR A 93 -25.11 18.08 -2.89
N VAL A 94 -24.82 18.89 -1.85
CA VAL A 94 -25.26 18.63 -0.47
C VAL A 94 -26.37 19.62 -0.11
N ASN A 95 -27.51 19.10 0.31
CA ASN A 95 -28.64 19.90 0.79
C ASN A 95 -28.92 19.58 2.25
N LYS A 96 -28.55 20.52 3.14
CA LYS A 96 -28.75 20.37 4.59
C LYS A 96 -30.21 20.56 5.01
N ASP A 97 -31.02 21.24 4.23
CA ASP A 97 -32.42 21.51 4.58
C ASP A 97 -33.29 20.26 4.47
N ASP A 98 -33.03 19.42 3.47
CA ASP A 98 -33.73 18.14 3.30
C ASP A 98 -32.89 16.90 3.69
N ASN A 99 -31.75 17.12 4.33
CA ASN A 99 -30.82 16.08 4.71
C ASN A 99 -30.51 15.13 3.54
N SER A 100 -30.06 15.66 2.42
CA SER A 100 -29.74 14.86 1.22
C SER A 100 -28.41 15.20 0.59
N ILE A 101 -27.84 14.19 -0.09
CA ILE A 101 -26.71 14.32 -1.01
C ILE A 101 -27.16 13.77 -2.35
N THR A 102 -26.98 14.56 -3.40
CA THR A 102 -27.25 14.14 -4.79
C THR A 102 -25.95 14.16 -5.59
N VAL A 103 -25.72 13.13 -6.37
CA VAL A 103 -24.54 13.01 -7.22
C VAL A 103 -24.97 12.65 -8.64
N ASP A 104 -24.51 13.44 -9.60
CA ASP A 104 -24.77 13.29 -11.02
C ASP A 104 -23.60 12.59 -11.71
N PHE A 105 -23.90 11.65 -12.61
CA PHE A 105 -22.91 10.81 -13.28
C PHE A 105 -23.19 10.65 -14.78
N ILE A 106 -22.13 10.32 -15.53
CA ILE A 106 -22.22 9.94 -16.93
C ILE A 106 -21.24 8.80 -17.29
N TYR A 107 -21.77 7.76 -17.91
CA TYR A 107 -20.97 6.82 -18.69
C TYR A 107 -20.83 7.33 -20.11
N LYS A 108 -19.77 8.06 -20.43
CA LYS A 108 -19.57 8.71 -21.74
C LYS A 108 -19.64 7.74 -22.92
N ALA A 109 -19.08 6.53 -22.75
CA ALA A 109 -19.09 5.52 -23.80
C ALA A 109 -20.50 5.10 -24.27
N TYR A 110 -21.54 5.36 -23.45
CA TYR A 110 -22.92 4.97 -23.68
C TYR A 110 -23.90 6.14 -23.76
N ASP A 111 -23.43 7.37 -23.63
CA ASP A 111 -24.29 8.57 -23.41
C ASP A 111 -25.34 8.31 -22.31
N PHE A 112 -24.92 7.57 -21.25
CA PHE A 112 -25.80 7.18 -20.17
C PHE A 112 -25.56 8.01 -18.92
N SER A 113 -26.49 8.92 -18.63
CA SER A 113 -26.47 9.77 -17.43
C SER A 113 -27.47 9.28 -16.40
N TYR A 114 -27.10 9.39 -15.12
CA TYR A 114 -27.97 9.05 -13.99
C TYR A 114 -27.61 9.89 -12.79
N LYS A 115 -28.53 9.92 -11.81
CA LYS A 115 -28.32 10.57 -10.50
C LYS A 115 -28.52 9.55 -9.39
N ILE A 116 -27.71 9.66 -8.37
CA ILE A 116 -27.93 8.96 -7.10
C ILE A 116 -28.29 10.03 -6.07
N LYS A 117 -29.42 9.88 -5.41
CA LYS A 117 -29.83 10.70 -4.25
C LYS A 117 -29.88 9.84 -3.01
N VAL A 118 -29.13 10.26 -1.98
CA VAL A 118 -29.18 9.65 -0.64
C VAL A 118 -29.84 10.63 0.30
N THR A 119 -30.84 10.18 1.06
CA THR A 119 -31.59 11.01 2.00
C THR A 119 -31.69 10.33 3.34
N SER A 120 -31.73 11.10 4.43
CA SER A 120 -32.12 10.58 5.74
C SER A 120 -33.52 9.95 5.68
N ALA A 121 -33.70 8.86 6.39
CA ALA A 121 -34.99 8.18 6.51
C ALA A 121 -35.38 8.02 8.00
N ASP A 122 -36.62 7.56 8.27
CA ASP A 122 -37.06 7.27 9.65
C ASP A 122 -36.12 6.27 10.33
N LYS A 123 -35.58 5.33 9.55
CA LYS A 123 -34.52 4.41 9.95
C LYS A 123 -33.50 4.33 8.82
N GLY A 124 -32.23 4.60 9.12
CA GLY A 124 -31.16 4.54 8.15
C GLY A 124 -31.22 5.66 7.12
N VAL A 125 -30.86 5.32 5.89
CA VAL A 125 -30.88 6.22 4.72
C VAL A 125 -31.62 5.58 3.55
N ASN A 126 -32.26 6.39 2.72
CA ASN A 126 -32.76 5.94 1.42
C ASN A 126 -31.74 6.29 0.34
N MET A 127 -31.35 5.29 -0.44
CA MET A 127 -30.46 5.42 -1.60
C MET A 127 -31.28 5.18 -2.87
N ALA A 128 -31.43 6.20 -3.70
CA ALA A 128 -32.28 6.13 -4.90
C ALA A 128 -31.54 6.50 -6.17
N VAL A 129 -31.79 5.77 -7.25
CA VAL A 129 -31.30 6.08 -8.61
C VAL A 129 -32.42 6.74 -9.41
N TYR A 130 -32.08 7.87 -10.06
CA TYR A 130 -32.97 8.63 -10.94
C TYR A 130 -32.40 8.67 -12.35
N LEU A 131 -33.27 8.51 -13.33
CA LEU A 131 -32.97 8.54 -14.74
C LEU A 131 -33.82 9.59 -15.47
N ASP A 132 -33.19 10.49 -16.24
CA ASP A 132 -33.86 11.43 -17.12
C ASP A 132 -34.24 10.78 -18.46
N LYS A 133 -33.44 9.80 -18.90
CA LYS A 133 -33.68 8.92 -20.07
C LYS A 133 -33.63 7.46 -19.63
N PRO A 134 -34.35 6.55 -20.30
CA PRO A 134 -34.25 5.12 -20.01
C PRO A 134 -32.84 4.58 -20.15
N VAL A 135 -32.52 3.53 -19.41
CA VAL A 135 -31.27 2.76 -19.59
C VAL A 135 -31.09 2.40 -21.06
N PRO A 136 -29.94 2.66 -21.70
CA PRO A 136 -29.61 2.20 -23.04
C PRO A 136 -29.87 0.71 -23.20
N ALA A 137 -30.39 0.31 -24.37
CA ALA A 137 -30.78 -1.09 -24.61
C ALA A 137 -29.66 -2.11 -24.37
N GLU A 138 -28.41 -1.73 -24.69
CA GLU A 138 -27.20 -2.55 -24.48
C GLU A 138 -26.80 -2.68 -22.99
N LEU A 139 -27.31 -1.82 -22.11
CA LEU A 139 -27.04 -1.84 -20.68
C LEU A 139 -28.19 -2.40 -19.84
N VAL A 140 -29.32 -2.74 -20.47
CA VAL A 140 -30.43 -3.41 -19.78
C VAL A 140 -29.99 -4.79 -19.32
N GLY A 141 -30.19 -5.10 -18.03
CA GLY A 141 -29.70 -6.33 -17.41
C GLY A 141 -28.22 -6.32 -17.01
N LYS A 142 -27.52 -5.18 -17.26
CA LYS A 142 -26.15 -4.96 -16.85
C LYS A 142 -26.04 -3.82 -15.82
N ALA A 143 -26.56 -2.64 -16.11
CA ALA A 143 -26.51 -1.53 -15.18
C ALA A 143 -27.30 -1.82 -13.89
N GLY A 144 -26.70 -1.60 -12.75
CA GLY A 144 -27.33 -1.83 -11.44
C GLY A 144 -26.71 -0.99 -10.32
N LEU A 145 -27.54 -0.65 -9.33
CA LEU A 145 -27.08 -0.04 -8.08
C LEU A 145 -26.36 -1.11 -7.25
N ASN A 146 -25.13 -0.84 -6.86
CA ASN A 146 -24.29 -1.73 -6.07
C ASN A 146 -23.92 -1.11 -4.72
N LEU A 147 -23.59 -2.00 -3.78
CA LEU A 147 -22.75 -1.71 -2.60
C LEU A 147 -21.90 -2.96 -2.32
N GLU A 148 -20.61 -2.75 -2.09
CA GLU A 148 -19.61 -3.81 -2.00
C GLU A 148 -19.12 -3.94 -0.55
N PHE A 149 -19.15 -5.16 0.01
CA PHE A 149 -18.75 -5.43 1.39
C PHE A 149 -17.44 -6.18 1.44
N PHE A 150 -16.51 -5.69 2.27
CA PHE A 150 -15.24 -6.37 2.49
C PHE A 150 -15.47 -7.75 3.11
N PRO A 151 -14.89 -8.81 2.55
CA PRO A 151 -15.28 -10.17 2.93
C PRO A 151 -14.79 -10.59 4.32
N ALA A 152 -13.59 -10.15 4.75
CA ALA A 152 -12.96 -10.63 5.98
C ALA A 152 -13.84 -10.47 7.24
N PRO A 153 -14.47 -9.31 7.51
CA PRO A 153 -15.36 -9.16 8.65
C PRO A 153 -16.60 -10.08 8.59
N TYR A 154 -16.99 -10.47 7.38
CA TYR A 154 -18.22 -11.25 7.14
C TYR A 154 -18.00 -12.76 6.99
N PHE A 155 -16.75 -13.25 7.02
CA PHE A 155 -16.50 -14.68 6.94
C PHE A 155 -17.18 -15.46 8.07
N GLY A 156 -18.03 -16.41 7.69
CA GLY A 156 -18.77 -17.24 8.62
C GLY A 156 -19.92 -16.54 9.37
N LYS A 157 -20.19 -15.26 9.09
CA LYS A 157 -21.40 -14.59 9.56
C LYS A 157 -22.62 -15.08 8.77
N THR A 158 -23.80 -14.87 9.32
CA THR A 158 -25.04 -15.24 8.64
C THR A 158 -25.60 -14.08 7.82
N TYR A 159 -26.50 -14.39 6.91
CA TYR A 159 -27.38 -13.41 6.28
C TYR A 159 -28.82 -13.94 6.24
N MET A 160 -29.78 -13.04 6.11
CA MET A 160 -31.19 -13.38 5.92
C MET A 160 -31.71 -12.69 4.66
N MET A 161 -32.29 -13.48 3.73
CA MET A 161 -33.00 -12.97 2.56
C MET A 161 -34.47 -13.37 2.65
N ASP A 162 -35.37 -12.38 2.81
CA ASP A 162 -36.81 -12.59 3.00
C ASP A 162 -37.14 -13.63 4.09
N GLY A 163 -36.42 -13.54 5.21
CA GLY A 163 -36.59 -14.44 6.34
C GLY A 163 -35.92 -15.81 6.22
N LYS A 164 -35.29 -16.12 5.10
CA LYS A 164 -34.47 -17.34 4.94
C LYS A 164 -33.03 -17.03 5.28
N SER A 165 -32.45 -17.79 6.21
CA SER A 165 -31.07 -17.61 6.67
C SER A 165 -30.10 -18.54 5.99
N ALA A 166 -28.85 -18.05 5.77
CA ALA A 166 -27.72 -18.84 5.31
C ALA A 166 -26.42 -18.23 5.89
N ILE A 167 -25.29 -18.84 5.60
CA ILE A 167 -23.97 -18.45 6.04
C ILE A 167 -23.22 -17.78 4.88
N LEU A 168 -22.58 -16.62 5.13
CA LEU A 168 -21.67 -15.99 4.18
C LEU A 168 -20.41 -16.87 4.07
N PRO A 169 -20.10 -17.37 2.87
CA PRO A 169 -19.09 -18.40 2.71
C PRO A 169 -17.67 -17.82 2.88
N ARG A 170 -16.80 -18.58 3.53
CA ARG A 170 -15.37 -18.25 3.60
C ARG A 170 -14.65 -18.50 2.27
N HIS A 171 -15.02 -19.56 1.56
CA HIS A 171 -14.55 -19.89 0.21
C HIS A 171 -15.55 -19.37 -0.83
N PRO A 172 -15.11 -18.86 -2.00
CA PRO A 172 -16.01 -18.42 -3.07
C PRO A 172 -17.06 -19.49 -3.42
N ALA A 173 -18.33 -19.09 -3.39
CA ALA A 173 -19.45 -20.04 -3.49
C ALA A 173 -20.42 -19.77 -4.67
N SER A 174 -20.30 -18.61 -5.36
CA SER A 174 -21.13 -18.35 -6.53
C SER A 174 -20.77 -19.29 -7.66
N SER A 175 -21.78 -19.87 -8.32
CA SER A 175 -21.59 -20.46 -9.64
C SER A 175 -21.39 -19.35 -10.68
N VAL A 176 -20.70 -19.66 -11.77
CA VAL A 176 -20.33 -18.69 -12.80
C VAL A 176 -20.69 -19.19 -14.21
N ASP A 177 -21.01 -18.27 -15.11
CA ASP A 177 -21.09 -18.49 -16.54
C ASP A 177 -19.92 -17.79 -17.22
N ALA A 178 -19.24 -18.47 -18.14
CA ALA A 178 -18.30 -17.83 -19.04
C ALA A 178 -19.05 -17.05 -20.12
N LYS A 179 -18.74 -15.76 -20.27
CA LYS A 179 -19.31 -14.87 -21.29
C LYS A 179 -18.19 -14.23 -22.10
N PRO A 180 -18.39 -13.94 -23.39
CA PRO A 180 -17.44 -13.18 -24.18
C PRO A 180 -17.18 -11.81 -23.55
N VAL A 181 -15.91 -11.35 -23.59
CA VAL A 181 -15.52 -9.99 -23.14
C VAL A 181 -16.21 -8.94 -24.02
N GLU A 182 -16.79 -7.94 -23.39
CA GLU A 182 -17.33 -6.76 -24.03
C GLU A 182 -16.39 -5.59 -23.74
N GLU A 183 -15.54 -5.21 -24.70
CA GLU A 183 -14.50 -4.18 -24.56
C GLU A 183 -14.99 -2.84 -23.99
N LYS A 184 -16.27 -2.51 -24.18
CA LYS A 184 -16.84 -1.27 -23.68
C LYS A 184 -17.16 -1.25 -22.19
N VAL A 185 -17.17 -2.35 -21.50
CA VAL A 185 -17.50 -2.41 -20.05
C VAL A 185 -16.29 -2.49 -19.15
N THR A 186 -15.09 -2.58 -19.73
CA THR A 186 -13.81 -2.61 -18.98
C THR A 186 -12.89 -1.49 -19.42
N GLN A 187 -11.94 -1.11 -18.57
CA GLN A 187 -10.85 -0.19 -18.93
C GLN A 187 -9.64 -0.93 -19.54
N ILE A 188 -9.85 -2.11 -19.99
CA ILE A 188 -8.82 -2.99 -20.51
C ILE A 188 -8.51 -2.64 -21.94
N PHE A 189 -7.24 -2.55 -22.29
CA PHE A 189 -6.75 -2.17 -23.61
C PHE A 189 -6.05 -3.35 -24.29
N GLY A 190 -6.24 -3.46 -25.60
CA GLY A 190 -5.53 -4.43 -26.42
C GLY A 190 -5.69 -5.87 -25.91
N LEU A 191 -4.56 -6.55 -25.72
CA LEU A 191 -4.52 -7.96 -25.34
C LEU A 191 -4.86 -8.21 -23.86
N SER A 192 -4.87 -7.18 -23.03
CA SER A 192 -5.25 -7.34 -21.63
C SER A 192 -6.73 -7.72 -21.42
N THR A 193 -7.56 -7.64 -22.46
CA THR A 193 -8.93 -8.19 -22.46
C THR A 193 -9.00 -9.71 -22.53
N PHE A 194 -7.88 -10.39 -22.83
CA PHE A 194 -7.87 -11.84 -23.01
C PHE A 194 -7.34 -12.53 -21.76
N ASN A 195 -7.94 -13.67 -21.40
CA ASN A 195 -7.38 -14.58 -20.43
C ASN A 195 -6.12 -15.28 -21.03
N ASP A 196 -5.42 -16.07 -20.24
CA ASP A 196 -4.25 -16.89 -20.63
C ASP A 196 -4.47 -17.74 -21.89
N ARG A 197 -5.72 -18.05 -22.18
CA ARG A 197 -6.13 -18.89 -23.32
C ARG A 197 -6.45 -18.09 -24.55
N GLY A 198 -6.29 -16.78 -24.53
CA GLY A 198 -6.66 -15.90 -25.64
C GLY A 198 -8.14 -15.91 -26.01
N ARG A 199 -9.02 -16.28 -25.06
CA ARG A 199 -10.45 -16.47 -25.34
C ARG A 199 -11.27 -15.22 -25.15
N GLY A 200 -10.80 -14.24 -24.39
CA GLY A 200 -11.56 -13.03 -24.11
C GLY A 200 -12.88 -13.31 -23.41
N GLU A 201 -12.87 -13.95 -22.22
CA GLU A 201 -14.06 -14.34 -21.46
C GLU A 201 -14.10 -13.66 -20.10
N PHE A 202 -15.31 -13.28 -19.66
CA PHE A 202 -15.61 -12.97 -18.27
C PHE A 202 -16.24 -14.17 -17.57
N LEU A 203 -16.00 -14.27 -16.28
CA LEU A 203 -16.76 -15.16 -15.40
C LEU A 203 -17.87 -14.35 -14.70
N MET A 204 -19.11 -14.52 -15.16
CA MET A 204 -20.26 -13.82 -14.60
C MET A 204 -20.84 -14.63 -13.44
N ALA A 205 -20.70 -14.10 -12.22
CA ALA A 205 -21.24 -14.73 -11.02
C ALA A 205 -22.78 -14.72 -10.99
N HIS A 206 -23.38 -15.82 -10.52
CA HIS A 206 -24.78 -15.88 -10.14
C HIS A 206 -24.99 -15.42 -8.71
N PRO A 207 -26.16 -14.82 -8.37
CA PRO A 207 -26.42 -14.43 -6.99
C PRO A 207 -26.52 -15.65 -6.08
N ILE A 208 -25.98 -15.55 -4.87
CA ILE A 208 -26.15 -16.58 -3.83
C ILE A 208 -27.49 -16.48 -3.12
N ALA A 209 -28.13 -15.31 -3.18
CA ALA A 209 -29.50 -15.09 -2.71
C ALA A 209 -30.17 -13.94 -3.45
N THR A 210 -31.52 -14.01 -3.57
CA THR A 210 -32.34 -12.99 -4.24
C THR A 210 -33.62 -12.77 -3.46
N GLY A 211 -34.04 -11.53 -3.28
CA GLY A 211 -35.28 -11.16 -2.54
C GLY A 211 -35.48 -9.65 -2.46
N ASN A 212 -36.28 -9.20 -1.51
CA ASN A 212 -36.61 -7.78 -1.30
C ASN A 212 -36.13 -7.23 0.04
N THR A 213 -35.82 -8.11 0.99
CA THR A 213 -35.26 -7.74 2.29
C THR A 213 -34.02 -8.58 2.58
N LEU A 214 -32.86 -7.92 2.64
CA LEU A 214 -31.60 -8.55 3.00
C LEU A 214 -31.11 -8.00 4.34
N VAL A 215 -30.68 -8.89 5.24
CA VAL A 215 -29.96 -8.54 6.47
C VAL A 215 -28.62 -9.26 6.44
N LEU A 216 -27.52 -8.50 6.41
CA LEU A 216 -26.18 -9.02 6.57
C LEU A 216 -25.84 -9.06 8.06
N ALA A 217 -25.20 -10.14 8.52
CA ALA A 217 -24.77 -10.37 9.90
C ALA A 217 -25.85 -10.00 10.94
N PRO A 218 -27.08 -10.58 10.88
CA PRO A 218 -28.15 -10.25 11.84
C PRO A 218 -27.77 -10.51 13.30
N GLU A 219 -26.87 -11.44 13.55
CA GLU A 219 -26.36 -11.83 14.87
C GLU A 219 -25.29 -10.88 15.43
N ASP A 220 -24.75 -9.96 14.61
CA ASP A 220 -23.63 -9.10 14.99
C ASP A 220 -24.00 -7.62 14.87
N ASN A 221 -24.13 -6.93 16.00
CA ASN A 221 -24.53 -5.53 16.03
C ASN A 221 -23.48 -4.60 15.40
N ASP A 222 -22.22 -5.01 15.35
CA ASP A 222 -21.15 -4.18 14.83
C ASP A 222 -21.04 -4.27 13.30
N LEU A 223 -21.62 -5.32 12.69
CA LEU A 223 -21.57 -5.57 11.24
C LEU A 223 -22.95 -5.57 10.57
N ARG A 224 -24.04 -5.58 11.35
CA ARG A 224 -25.38 -5.71 10.79
C ARG A 224 -25.77 -4.53 9.91
N VAL A 225 -26.14 -4.84 8.65
CA VAL A 225 -26.75 -3.89 7.72
C VAL A 225 -28.04 -4.51 7.15
N THR A 226 -29.13 -3.74 7.19
CA THR A 226 -30.44 -4.17 6.63
C THR A 226 -30.71 -3.38 5.34
N PHE A 227 -31.13 -4.08 4.31
CA PHE A 227 -31.61 -3.54 3.04
C PHE A 227 -33.06 -3.89 2.84
N LYS A 228 -33.87 -2.92 2.40
CA LYS A 228 -35.23 -3.13 1.95
C LYS A 228 -35.45 -2.39 0.65
N SER A 229 -36.14 -3.03 -0.30
CA SER A 229 -36.47 -2.44 -1.58
C SER A 229 -37.71 -3.06 -2.19
N ASP A 230 -38.45 -2.27 -2.98
CA ASP A 230 -39.48 -2.79 -3.88
C ASP A 230 -38.89 -3.45 -5.13
N SER A 231 -37.63 -3.11 -5.44
CA SER A 231 -36.84 -3.76 -6.50
C SER A 231 -36.16 -5.01 -5.95
N GLU A 232 -35.96 -6.00 -6.80
CA GLU A 232 -35.22 -7.20 -6.44
C GLU A 232 -33.80 -6.86 -5.99
N ILE A 233 -33.38 -7.38 -4.84
CA ILE A 233 -32.03 -7.31 -4.31
C ILE A 233 -31.34 -8.64 -4.53
N ASN A 234 -30.16 -8.62 -5.11
CA ASN A 234 -29.31 -9.78 -5.32
C ASN A 234 -28.08 -9.67 -4.44
N LEU A 235 -27.68 -10.75 -3.79
CA LEU A 235 -26.43 -10.89 -3.05
C LEU A 235 -25.50 -11.79 -3.84
N TYR A 236 -24.31 -11.28 -4.19
CA TYR A 236 -23.28 -12.04 -4.91
C TYR A 236 -22.05 -12.26 -4.01
N ASP A 237 -21.33 -13.33 -4.31
CA ASP A 237 -19.96 -13.52 -3.89
C ASP A 237 -19.04 -13.21 -5.09
N GLY A 238 -18.36 -12.09 -5.06
CA GLY A 238 -17.53 -11.58 -6.17
C GLY A 238 -16.10 -12.14 -6.22
N ARG A 239 -15.72 -13.05 -5.31
CA ARG A 239 -14.34 -13.49 -5.13
C ARG A 239 -13.86 -14.56 -6.12
N ASN A 240 -14.72 -15.08 -6.99
CA ASN A 240 -14.34 -16.15 -7.91
C ASN A 240 -13.27 -15.73 -8.94
N LEU A 241 -13.29 -14.48 -9.36
CA LEU A 241 -12.33 -13.96 -10.33
C LEU A 241 -11.96 -12.50 -10.07
N SER A 242 -12.79 -11.77 -9.36
CA SER A 242 -12.60 -10.35 -9.11
C SER A 242 -11.34 -10.09 -8.31
N GLN A 243 -10.56 -9.13 -8.73
CA GLN A 243 -9.42 -8.67 -7.98
C GLN A 243 -9.83 -7.93 -6.71
N ASN A 244 -10.96 -7.24 -6.70
CA ASN A 244 -11.48 -6.59 -5.52
C ASN A 244 -12.14 -7.57 -4.54
N GLY A 245 -12.70 -8.66 -5.03
CA GLY A 245 -13.09 -9.82 -4.23
C GLY A 245 -14.06 -9.54 -3.09
N THR A 246 -15.14 -8.80 -3.32
CA THR A 246 -16.13 -8.39 -2.30
C THR A 246 -17.42 -9.23 -2.34
N PHE A 247 -18.20 -9.19 -1.26
CA PHE A 247 -19.62 -9.52 -1.33
C PHE A 247 -20.37 -8.32 -1.90
N VAL A 248 -21.25 -8.54 -2.90
CA VAL A 248 -21.91 -7.46 -3.63
C VAL A 248 -23.42 -7.52 -3.42
N VAL A 249 -23.99 -6.43 -2.90
CA VAL A 249 -25.44 -6.22 -2.87
C VAL A 249 -25.84 -5.42 -4.10
N ARG A 250 -26.80 -5.90 -4.90
CA ARG A 250 -27.10 -5.29 -6.20
C ARG A 250 -28.58 -5.32 -6.55
N SER A 251 -29.09 -4.24 -7.15
CA SER A 251 -30.38 -4.21 -7.86
C SER A 251 -30.21 -3.69 -9.27
N PHE A 252 -30.71 -4.41 -10.27
CA PHE A 252 -30.66 -3.98 -11.67
C PHE A 252 -31.56 -2.77 -11.92
N LEU A 253 -31.09 -1.86 -12.77
CA LEU A 253 -31.90 -0.76 -13.25
C LEU A 253 -32.90 -1.29 -14.31
N PRO A 254 -34.22 -1.02 -14.16
CA PRO A 254 -35.23 -1.52 -15.10
C PRO A 254 -35.13 -0.81 -16.44
N GLY A 255 -35.19 -1.57 -17.53
CA GLY A 255 -35.28 -0.99 -18.87
C GLY A 255 -36.57 -0.21 -19.10
N GLY A 256 -36.53 0.82 -19.97
CA GLY A 256 -37.71 1.56 -20.43
C GLY A 256 -38.34 2.50 -19.38
N LYS A 257 -37.77 2.66 -18.19
CA LYS A 257 -38.28 3.53 -17.12
C LYS A 257 -37.42 4.79 -16.95
N THR A 258 -38.05 5.88 -16.46
CA THR A 258 -37.43 7.13 -16.08
C THR A 258 -37.91 7.57 -14.69
N GLY A 259 -37.36 8.66 -14.15
CA GLY A 259 -37.64 9.12 -12.80
C GLY A 259 -36.91 8.26 -11.77
N LYS A 260 -37.48 8.05 -10.60
CA LYS A 260 -36.93 7.14 -9.57
C LYS A 260 -37.13 5.70 -10.04
N VAL A 261 -36.03 4.99 -10.30
CA VAL A 261 -36.06 3.66 -10.91
C VAL A 261 -35.71 2.53 -9.95
N VAL A 262 -34.84 2.79 -8.96
CA VAL A 262 -34.46 1.89 -7.87
C VAL A 262 -34.36 2.73 -6.60
N GLU A 263 -34.82 2.15 -5.49
CA GLU A 263 -34.64 2.73 -4.16
C GLU A 263 -34.37 1.63 -3.13
N TRP A 264 -33.33 1.83 -2.33
CA TRP A 264 -33.04 1.00 -1.16
C TRP A 264 -33.23 1.83 0.10
N ASN A 265 -33.91 1.28 1.11
CA ASN A 265 -33.75 1.72 2.49
C ASN A 265 -32.62 0.89 3.11
N VAL A 266 -31.52 1.56 3.47
CA VAL A 266 -30.32 0.94 4.03
C VAL A 266 -30.16 1.38 5.48
N VAL A 267 -30.13 0.40 6.38
CA VAL A 267 -30.06 0.63 7.83
C VAL A 267 -28.81 -0.08 8.38
N PRO A 268 -27.66 0.58 8.44
CA PRO A 268 -26.54 0.11 9.25
C PRO A 268 -26.95 0.11 10.74
N SER A 269 -26.43 -0.81 11.53
CA SER A 269 -26.75 -0.85 12.97
C SER A 269 -26.08 0.30 13.70
N SER A 270 -26.85 1.11 14.45
CA SER A 270 -26.34 2.14 15.33
C SER A 270 -26.58 1.78 16.80
N ASP A 271 -25.75 2.31 17.70
CA ASP A 271 -25.79 2.08 19.13
C ASP A 271 -25.48 3.40 19.87
N PRO A 272 -26.46 4.01 20.55
CA PRO A 272 -26.27 5.27 21.27
C PRO A 272 -25.22 5.22 22.36
N GLU A 273 -25.01 4.06 22.95
CA GLU A 273 -24.05 3.87 24.03
C GLU A 273 -22.64 3.56 23.50
N TRP A 274 -22.50 3.28 22.21
CA TRP A 274 -21.19 2.96 21.64
C TRP A 274 -20.25 4.15 21.74
N ARG A 275 -19.04 3.86 22.18
CA ARG A 275 -17.87 4.73 22.11
C ARG A 275 -16.72 3.89 21.58
N ARG A 276 -15.91 4.50 20.75
CA ARG A 276 -14.70 3.83 20.29
C ARG A 276 -13.76 3.60 21.46
N ASP A 277 -13.29 2.37 21.59
CA ASP A 277 -12.29 2.01 22.58
C ASP A 277 -11.00 2.82 22.36
N PRO A 278 -10.31 3.23 23.43
CA PRO A 278 -9.04 3.90 23.30
C PRO A 278 -8.02 3.04 22.57
N ASN A 279 -7.40 3.57 21.51
CA ASN A 279 -6.24 2.94 20.91
C ASN A 279 -4.97 3.45 21.62
N ILE A 280 -4.20 2.53 22.21
CA ILE A 280 -2.96 2.85 22.93
C ILE A 280 -1.79 2.50 22.02
N GLY A 281 -1.31 3.49 21.25
CA GLY A 281 -0.18 3.35 20.35
C GLY A 281 1.15 3.32 21.11
N ILE A 282 1.83 2.18 21.04
CA ILE A 282 3.21 1.98 21.55
C ILE A 282 4.04 1.25 20.51
N SER A 283 5.35 1.31 20.62
CA SER A 283 6.25 0.47 19.83
C SER A 283 6.28 -0.93 20.38
N GLN A 284 5.78 -1.91 19.62
CA GLN A 284 5.75 -3.30 20.06
C GLN A 284 7.14 -3.95 20.16
N ILE A 285 8.11 -3.44 19.39
CA ILE A 285 9.51 -3.90 19.53
C ILE A 285 10.16 -3.34 20.80
N GLY A 286 9.51 -2.39 21.47
CA GLY A 286 9.95 -1.83 22.74
C GLY A 286 10.79 -0.57 22.63
N TYR A 287 11.49 -0.28 23.73
CA TYR A 287 12.22 0.96 23.93
C TYR A 287 13.55 0.68 24.63
N THR A 288 14.58 1.42 24.24
CA THR A 288 15.84 1.36 25.02
C THR A 288 15.73 2.14 26.35
N PRO A 289 16.43 1.74 27.43
CA PRO A 289 16.34 2.38 28.75
C PRO A 289 16.55 3.90 28.75
N GLY A 290 17.51 4.38 27.94
CA GLY A 290 17.85 5.81 27.84
C GLY A 290 16.89 6.65 26.99
N GLN A 291 16.03 6.03 26.22
CA GLN A 291 15.12 6.68 25.28
C GLN A 291 13.93 7.35 25.98
N LYS A 292 13.40 8.40 25.39
CA LYS A 292 12.09 8.95 25.73
C LYS A 292 11.00 7.95 25.33
N LYS A 293 10.03 7.68 26.22
CA LYS A 293 8.98 6.68 26.01
C LYS A 293 7.63 7.35 26.20
N VAL A 294 6.88 7.44 25.11
CA VAL A 294 5.56 8.06 25.10
C VAL A 294 4.59 7.11 24.40
N ALA A 295 3.53 6.73 25.10
CA ALA A 295 2.38 6.11 24.45
C ALA A 295 1.43 7.22 23.99
N VAL A 296 0.87 7.05 22.80
CA VAL A 296 -0.13 7.95 22.23
C VAL A 296 -1.49 7.28 22.32
N VAL A 297 -2.42 7.92 23.04
CA VAL A 297 -3.79 7.40 23.16
C VAL A 297 -4.68 8.15 22.19
N GLU A 298 -5.34 7.41 21.29
CA GLU A 298 -6.39 7.91 20.43
C GLU A 298 -7.74 7.63 21.07
N LEU A 299 -8.56 8.67 21.24
CA LEU A 299 -9.80 8.66 22.00
C LEU A 299 -10.99 9.05 21.13
N ASP A 300 -12.12 8.40 21.34
CA ASP A 300 -13.39 8.92 20.81
C ASP A 300 -13.61 10.38 21.25
N LYS A 301 -14.14 11.20 20.32
CA LYS A 301 -14.37 12.63 20.59
C LYS A 301 -15.30 12.88 21.79
N ASN A 302 -16.16 11.92 22.12
CA ASN A 302 -17.12 12.01 23.22
C ASN A 302 -16.63 11.31 24.50
N SER A 303 -15.44 10.72 24.50
CA SER A 303 -14.87 10.07 25.68
C SER A 303 -14.23 11.08 26.63
N ALA A 304 -14.49 10.90 27.94
CA ALA A 304 -13.78 11.66 28.98
C ALA A 304 -12.30 11.21 29.03
N VAL A 305 -11.40 12.17 29.22
CA VAL A 305 -9.97 11.88 29.36
C VAL A 305 -9.64 11.49 30.79
N ALA A 306 -9.18 10.26 31.03
CA ALA A 306 -8.70 9.83 32.34
C ALA A 306 -7.43 10.60 32.72
N ALA A 307 -7.33 11.04 33.97
CA ALA A 307 -6.20 11.87 34.43
C ALA A 307 -4.88 11.11 34.57
N LYS A 308 -4.94 9.79 34.74
CA LYS A 308 -3.79 8.91 34.95
C LYS A 308 -3.90 7.65 34.11
N ALA A 309 -2.76 7.11 33.78
CA ALA A 309 -2.57 5.77 33.23
C ALA A 309 -1.75 4.92 34.20
N LYS A 310 -1.59 3.65 33.93
CA LYS A 310 -0.76 2.73 34.71
C LYS A 310 0.22 2.01 33.77
N VAL A 311 1.42 1.77 34.28
CA VAL A 311 2.41 0.94 33.57
C VAL A 311 2.72 -0.26 34.44
N TYR A 312 2.53 -1.42 33.86
CA TYR A 312 2.77 -2.68 34.53
C TYR A 312 4.01 -3.37 33.97
N ARG A 313 4.75 -4.05 34.83
CA ARG A 313 5.81 -4.96 34.45
C ARG A 313 5.31 -6.40 34.67
N ILE A 314 5.59 -7.26 33.68
CA ILE A 314 5.31 -8.69 33.76
C ILE A 314 6.61 -9.41 34.16
N ASP A 315 6.58 -10.23 35.19
CA ASP A 315 7.72 -11.04 35.60
C ASP A 315 7.75 -12.41 34.89
N GLN A 316 8.78 -13.20 35.13
CA GLN A 316 8.94 -14.52 34.52
C GLN A 316 7.87 -15.55 34.91
N ASP A 317 7.17 -15.31 36.03
CA ASP A 317 6.07 -16.19 36.51
C ASP A 317 4.71 -15.70 35.98
N GLY A 318 4.70 -14.63 35.14
CA GLY A 318 3.50 -14.03 34.58
C GLY A 318 2.77 -13.06 35.51
N ASN A 319 3.35 -12.71 36.66
CA ASN A 319 2.70 -11.78 37.61
C ASN A 319 2.86 -10.34 37.10
N GLU A 320 1.77 -9.59 37.16
CA GLU A 320 1.70 -8.17 36.78
C GLU A 320 1.99 -7.28 38.02
N LYS A 321 2.99 -6.42 37.90
CA LYS A 321 3.35 -5.46 38.95
C LYS A 321 3.22 -4.03 38.44
N LEU A 322 2.40 -3.22 39.10
CA LEU A 322 2.33 -1.78 38.86
C LEU A 322 3.69 -1.12 39.21
N VAL A 323 4.30 -0.45 38.24
CA VAL A 323 5.63 0.19 38.40
C VAL A 323 5.61 1.71 38.25
N LEU A 324 4.57 2.27 37.57
CA LEU A 324 4.44 3.70 37.36
C LEU A 324 2.97 4.09 37.15
N GLU A 325 2.54 5.25 37.68
CA GLU A 325 1.26 5.88 37.39
C GLU A 325 1.48 7.28 36.78
N PRO A 326 1.73 7.39 35.50
CA PRO A 326 1.98 8.66 34.84
C PRO A 326 0.66 9.44 34.66
N SER A 327 0.79 10.77 34.66
CA SER A 327 -0.31 11.66 34.28
C SER A 327 -0.52 11.61 32.76
N VAL A 328 -1.80 11.62 32.35
CA VAL A 328 -2.19 11.73 30.95
C VAL A 328 -2.23 13.20 30.56
N LYS A 329 -1.59 13.56 29.45
CA LYS A 329 -1.56 14.92 28.93
C LYS A 329 -2.31 15.00 27.61
N MET A 330 -3.37 15.79 27.58
CA MET A 330 -4.08 16.08 26.34
C MET A 330 -3.11 16.70 25.33
N TRP A 331 -3.07 16.14 24.12
CA TRP A 331 -2.38 16.72 22.97
C TRP A 331 -3.32 17.63 22.17
N GLY A 332 -4.54 17.16 21.93
CA GLY A 332 -5.58 17.87 21.20
C GLY A 332 -6.26 17.01 20.14
N GLU A 333 -6.99 17.66 19.26
CA GLU A 333 -7.67 17.04 18.14
C GLU A 333 -6.73 16.90 16.93
N PHE A 334 -6.81 15.75 16.28
CA PHE A 334 -6.14 15.51 15.00
C PHE A 334 -7.12 14.80 14.06
N ASN A 335 -7.19 15.24 12.80
CA ASN A 335 -8.13 14.73 11.78
C ASN A 335 -9.63 14.88 12.11
N LYS A 336 -10.04 15.86 12.92
CA LYS A 336 -11.45 16.21 13.22
C LYS A 336 -12.35 15.10 13.78
N ARG A 337 -11.81 13.89 13.98
CA ARG A 337 -12.58 12.72 14.45
C ARG A 337 -12.26 12.31 15.88
N TYR A 338 -10.99 12.39 16.24
CA TYR A 338 -10.48 11.84 17.48
C TYR A 338 -9.69 12.88 18.28
N ASN A 339 -9.71 12.68 19.59
CA ASN A 339 -8.83 13.38 20.50
C ASN A 339 -7.61 12.52 20.79
N TYR A 340 -6.48 13.15 21.07
CA TYR A 340 -5.23 12.46 21.34
C TYR A 340 -4.64 12.92 22.68
N ALA A 341 -4.06 11.97 23.39
CA ALA A 341 -3.37 12.23 24.64
C ALA A 341 -2.04 11.49 24.71
N HIS A 342 -1.10 12.02 25.49
CA HIS A 342 0.22 11.45 25.70
C HIS A 342 0.37 10.90 27.11
N ILE A 343 0.99 9.72 27.21
CA ILE A 343 1.38 9.06 28.44
C ILE A 343 2.90 8.92 28.44
N ASP A 344 3.61 9.77 29.18
CA ASP A 344 5.06 9.73 29.31
C ASP A 344 5.48 8.76 30.43
N PHE A 345 6.10 7.64 30.01
CA PHE A 345 6.62 6.63 30.92
C PHE A 345 8.16 6.49 30.82
N SER A 346 8.86 7.54 30.43
CA SER A 346 10.33 7.58 30.27
C SER A 346 11.10 7.23 31.56
N LYS A 347 10.42 7.29 32.72
CA LYS A 347 10.98 6.86 33.99
C LYS A 347 11.16 5.34 34.10
N VAL A 348 10.53 4.56 33.28
CA VAL A 348 10.72 3.10 33.19
C VAL A 348 12.02 2.83 32.46
N LYS A 349 13.08 2.47 33.20
CA LYS A 349 14.43 2.20 32.70
C LYS A 349 14.90 0.76 32.93
N THR A 350 14.24 0.04 33.81
CA THR A 350 14.64 -1.34 34.16
C THR A 350 14.30 -2.26 32.98
N PRO A 351 15.23 -3.09 32.51
CA PRO A 351 14.93 -4.11 31.50
C PRO A 351 13.80 -5.05 31.97
N GLY A 352 12.91 -5.42 31.02
CA GLY A 352 11.78 -6.29 31.30
C GLY A 352 10.67 -6.16 30.27
N LEU A 353 9.58 -6.88 30.50
CA LEU A 353 8.37 -6.87 29.66
C LEU A 353 7.30 -5.99 30.33
N TYR A 354 6.67 -5.11 29.56
CA TYR A 354 5.73 -4.11 30.04
C TYR A 354 4.47 -4.00 29.17
N TYR A 355 3.44 -3.39 29.74
CA TYR A 355 2.30 -2.82 28.99
C TYR A 355 1.81 -1.55 29.67
N VAL A 356 1.08 -0.73 28.91
CA VAL A 356 0.39 0.46 29.41
C VAL A 356 -1.11 0.15 29.53
N GLU A 357 -1.72 0.50 30.68
CA GLU A 357 -3.15 0.45 30.90
C GLU A 357 -3.71 1.89 30.97
N TYR A 358 -4.76 2.14 30.17
CA TYR A 358 -5.48 3.40 30.17
C TYR A 358 -6.98 3.12 30.21
N ASP A 359 -7.67 3.61 31.24
CA ASP A 359 -9.12 3.47 31.42
C ASP A 359 -9.64 2.02 31.30
N GLY A 360 -8.88 1.07 31.83
CA GLY A 360 -9.18 -0.36 31.77
C GLY A 360 -8.74 -1.09 30.51
N PHE A 361 -8.29 -0.39 29.49
CA PHE A 361 -7.73 -0.96 28.25
C PHE A 361 -6.23 -1.14 28.35
N LYS A 362 -5.72 -2.24 27.77
CA LYS A 362 -4.30 -2.56 27.78
C LYS A 362 -3.70 -2.38 26.38
N SER A 363 -2.49 -1.82 26.30
CA SER A 363 -1.69 -1.88 25.10
C SER A 363 -1.21 -3.30 24.81
N ASN A 364 -0.68 -3.56 23.63
CA ASN A 364 0.20 -4.71 23.41
C ASN A 364 1.38 -4.66 24.39
N VAL A 365 1.96 -5.82 24.69
CA VAL A 365 3.18 -5.90 25.48
C VAL A 365 4.40 -5.44 24.68
N PHE A 366 5.37 -4.85 25.37
CA PHE A 366 6.63 -4.40 24.76
C PHE A 366 7.81 -4.59 25.73
N PRO A 367 9.01 -4.89 25.24
CA PRO A 367 10.21 -4.92 26.07
C PRO A 367 10.77 -3.53 26.33
N VAL A 368 11.44 -3.37 27.48
CA VAL A 368 12.46 -2.34 27.68
C VAL A 368 13.78 -3.09 27.77
N ASP A 369 14.68 -2.86 26.83
CA ASP A 369 15.99 -3.52 26.77
C ASP A 369 16.97 -2.72 25.92
N ASN A 370 18.29 -2.95 26.11
CA ASN A 370 19.32 -2.23 25.36
C ASN A 370 19.33 -2.54 23.86
N ASN A 371 18.83 -3.74 23.47
CA ASN A 371 18.94 -4.27 22.13
C ASN A 371 17.59 -4.37 21.41
N VAL A 372 16.59 -3.57 21.80
CA VAL A 372 15.22 -3.67 21.23
C VAL A 372 15.16 -3.44 19.72
N TYR A 373 16.07 -2.66 19.17
CA TYR A 373 16.12 -2.36 17.73
C TYR A 373 16.94 -3.40 16.94
N ALA A 374 17.80 -4.18 17.61
CA ALA A 374 18.71 -5.10 16.94
C ALA A 374 18.00 -6.16 16.11
N GLY A 375 18.40 -6.29 14.85
CA GLY A 375 17.98 -7.36 13.94
C GLY A 375 16.50 -7.32 13.52
N LYS A 376 15.77 -6.21 13.70
CA LYS A 376 14.36 -6.13 13.31
C LYS A 376 14.14 -6.21 11.81
N TRP A 377 15.15 -5.88 11.03
CA TRP A 377 15.17 -5.96 9.57
C TRP A 377 15.48 -7.36 9.02
N HIS A 378 15.87 -8.32 9.86
CA HIS A 378 16.33 -9.65 9.42
C HIS A 378 15.27 -10.36 8.58
N THR A 379 14.03 -10.45 9.05
CA THR A 379 12.94 -11.12 8.34
C THR A 379 12.68 -10.55 6.95
N THR A 380 12.84 -9.22 6.81
CA THR A 380 12.69 -8.53 5.52
C THR A 380 13.78 -8.94 4.53
N MET A 381 15.03 -9.07 4.99
CA MET A 381 16.16 -9.48 4.13
C MET A 381 16.21 -11.00 3.92
N ASP A 382 15.82 -11.80 4.92
CA ASP A 382 15.94 -13.26 4.87
C ASP A 382 14.78 -13.93 4.13
N VAL A 383 13.59 -13.30 4.11
CA VAL A 383 12.36 -13.92 3.58
C VAL A 383 11.68 -13.02 2.54
N TRP A 384 11.29 -11.79 2.92
CA TRP A 384 10.52 -10.94 2.01
C TRP A 384 11.27 -10.64 0.71
N LEU A 385 12.48 -10.11 0.79
CA LEU A 385 13.24 -9.72 -0.40
C LEU A 385 13.62 -10.90 -1.29
N PRO A 386 14.11 -12.05 -0.77
CA PRO A 386 14.32 -13.24 -1.59
C PRO A 386 13.06 -13.77 -2.28
N ALA A 387 11.88 -13.69 -1.60
CA ALA A 387 10.61 -14.09 -2.19
C ALA A 387 10.14 -13.19 -3.34
N GLN A 388 10.74 -12.01 -3.53
CA GLN A 388 10.46 -11.10 -4.64
C GLN A 388 11.48 -11.19 -5.79
N MET A 389 12.49 -12.06 -5.67
CA MET A 389 13.51 -12.20 -6.73
C MET A 389 12.93 -12.85 -7.97
N ASP A 390 12.90 -12.09 -9.07
CA ASP A 390 12.40 -12.55 -10.36
C ASP A 390 13.44 -13.38 -11.11
N HIS A 391 13.01 -14.15 -12.11
CA HIS A 391 13.84 -15.09 -12.90
C HIS A 391 14.56 -16.16 -12.07
N MET A 392 14.07 -16.41 -10.87
CA MET A 392 14.67 -17.36 -9.92
C MET A 392 13.64 -18.38 -9.46
N ARG A 393 14.10 -19.58 -9.14
CA ARG A 393 13.37 -20.50 -8.29
C ARG A 393 13.75 -20.21 -6.84
N VAL A 394 12.78 -19.82 -6.03
CA VAL A 394 13.00 -19.44 -4.63
C VAL A 394 12.43 -20.48 -3.70
N LYS A 395 13.29 -21.11 -2.91
CA LYS A 395 12.91 -22.17 -1.97
C LYS A 395 13.32 -21.83 -0.54
N GLU A 396 12.57 -22.36 0.39
CA GLU A 396 12.87 -22.42 1.81
C GLU A 396 12.80 -23.87 2.26
N ALA A 397 13.52 -24.28 3.29
CA ALA A 397 13.76 -25.65 3.76
C ALA A 397 12.67 -26.71 3.44
N TYR A 398 11.40 -26.37 3.55
CA TYR A 398 10.26 -27.28 3.40
C TYR A 398 9.23 -26.85 2.35
N ARG A 399 9.44 -25.72 1.65
CA ARG A 399 8.52 -25.21 0.62
C ARG A 399 9.25 -24.50 -0.51
N ILE A 400 8.56 -24.33 -1.61
CA ILE A 400 8.92 -23.41 -2.69
C ILE A 400 8.04 -22.17 -2.53
N TRP A 401 8.66 -20.98 -2.48
CA TRP A 401 7.93 -19.69 -2.49
C TRP A 401 7.37 -19.43 -3.86
N HIS A 402 8.18 -19.58 -4.90
CA HIS A 402 7.74 -19.64 -6.29
C HIS A 402 8.75 -20.43 -7.12
N ASP A 403 8.29 -21.00 -8.23
CA ASP A 403 9.13 -21.68 -9.19
C ASP A 403 9.84 -20.69 -10.10
N LEU A 404 10.66 -21.20 -10.99
CA LEU A 404 11.38 -20.42 -12.00
C LEU A 404 10.38 -19.64 -12.86
N SER A 405 10.53 -18.32 -12.89
CA SER A 405 9.57 -17.40 -13.51
C SER A 405 10.19 -16.62 -14.66
N ASN A 406 9.39 -16.30 -15.66
CA ASN A 406 9.66 -15.32 -16.72
C ASN A 406 11.04 -15.44 -17.40
N VAL A 407 11.57 -16.66 -17.55
CA VAL A 407 12.88 -16.89 -18.21
C VAL A 407 12.82 -16.72 -19.72
N ASP A 408 11.64 -16.62 -20.27
CA ASP A 408 11.26 -16.32 -21.65
C ASP A 408 11.14 -14.81 -21.94
N ASP A 409 11.37 -13.95 -20.96
CA ASP A 409 11.41 -12.49 -21.14
C ASP A 409 12.46 -12.03 -22.14
N ALA A 410 12.16 -11.00 -22.88
CA ALA A 410 10.92 -10.27 -23.02
C ALA A 410 10.62 -10.07 -24.51
N LEU A 411 9.36 -9.76 -24.82
CA LEU A 411 8.98 -9.36 -26.19
C LEU A 411 9.10 -7.84 -26.37
N GLN A 412 9.34 -7.38 -27.61
CA GLN A 412 9.26 -5.97 -27.97
C GLN A 412 7.81 -5.47 -27.89
N ALA A 413 7.56 -4.45 -27.09
CA ALA A 413 6.22 -3.83 -27.04
C ALA A 413 5.84 -3.21 -28.40
N PRO A 414 4.60 -3.37 -28.89
CA PRO A 414 4.13 -2.67 -30.08
C PRO A 414 4.13 -1.15 -29.90
N VAL A 415 4.25 -0.41 -30.99
CA VAL A 415 4.07 1.06 -30.98
C VAL A 415 2.60 1.43 -30.72
N ASN A 416 2.37 2.57 -30.08
CA ASN A 416 1.02 3.05 -29.71
C ASN A 416 0.20 2.03 -28.90
N PHE A 417 0.88 1.17 -28.18
CA PHE A 417 0.27 0.16 -27.33
C PHE A 417 0.06 0.74 -25.92
N GLU A 418 -1.08 0.46 -25.33
CA GLU A 418 -1.44 0.86 -23.96
C GLU A 418 -1.97 -0.35 -23.21
N MET A 419 -1.48 -0.55 -21.98
CA MET A 419 -1.97 -1.61 -21.13
C MET A 419 -2.68 -1.05 -19.88
N HIS A 420 -3.42 -1.92 -19.20
CA HIS A 420 -4.29 -1.58 -18.06
C HIS A 420 -3.55 -0.89 -16.90
N ASP A 421 -2.28 -1.22 -16.67
CA ASP A 421 -1.49 -0.70 -15.56
C ASP A 421 -0.78 0.64 -15.89
N GLY A 422 -1.22 1.30 -16.95
CA GLY A 422 -0.78 2.64 -17.33
C GLY A 422 0.53 2.69 -18.12
N TYR A 423 1.14 1.56 -18.48
CA TYR A 423 2.25 1.54 -19.42
C TYR A 423 1.77 1.84 -20.83
N ARG A 424 2.52 2.71 -21.51
CA ARG A 424 2.18 3.17 -22.86
C ARG A 424 3.39 3.24 -23.74
N SER A 425 3.28 2.70 -24.94
CA SER A 425 4.26 2.92 -26.01
C SER A 425 3.95 4.19 -26.78
N GLY A 426 5.02 4.88 -27.21
CA GLY A 426 4.92 5.96 -28.18
C GLY A 426 4.77 5.46 -29.62
N PRO A 427 4.78 6.41 -30.59
CA PRO A 427 4.65 6.07 -32.00
C PRO A 427 5.90 5.38 -32.62
N GLU A 428 7.01 5.36 -31.89
CA GLU A 428 8.31 4.80 -32.31
C GLU A 428 8.89 3.96 -31.19
N THR A 429 9.73 3.00 -31.51
CA THR A 429 10.59 2.29 -30.57
C THR A 429 12.05 2.70 -30.78
N PHE A 430 12.89 2.53 -29.77
CA PHE A 430 14.33 2.83 -29.82
C PHE A 430 15.19 1.58 -29.95
N THR A 431 14.60 0.47 -30.39
CA THR A 431 15.27 -0.79 -30.70
C THR A 431 15.04 -1.18 -32.15
N ASP A 432 15.85 -2.12 -32.66
CA ASP A 432 15.68 -2.68 -34.00
C ASP A 432 14.74 -3.90 -34.05
N TYR A 433 14.15 -4.28 -32.93
CA TYR A 433 13.22 -5.43 -32.81
C TYR A 433 11.81 -5.07 -33.32
N GLU A 434 11.21 -6.00 -34.04
CA GLU A 434 9.82 -5.88 -34.48
C GLU A 434 8.83 -6.09 -33.31
N PRO A 435 7.61 -5.55 -33.37
CA PRO A 435 6.57 -5.82 -32.37
C PRO A 435 6.36 -7.32 -32.13
N TRP A 436 6.36 -7.71 -30.86
CA TRP A 436 6.25 -9.12 -30.41
C TRP A 436 7.48 -9.99 -30.74
N GLU A 437 8.55 -9.42 -31.25
CA GLU A 437 9.81 -10.11 -31.39
C GLU A 437 10.49 -10.26 -30.03
N HIS A 438 11.02 -11.46 -29.75
CA HIS A 438 11.77 -11.72 -28.53
C HIS A 438 13.10 -10.97 -28.50
N ILE A 439 13.33 -10.24 -27.41
CA ILE A 439 14.58 -9.56 -27.08
C ILE A 439 15.40 -10.50 -26.21
N PRO A 440 16.49 -11.10 -26.71
CA PRO A 440 17.21 -12.11 -25.95
C PRO A 440 17.95 -11.53 -24.74
N GLY A 441 18.15 -12.36 -23.71
CA GLY A 441 19.01 -12.06 -22.57
C GLY A 441 18.42 -11.17 -21.48
N LEU A 442 17.10 -10.86 -21.52
CA LEU A 442 16.45 -10.05 -20.50
C LEU A 442 15.93 -10.86 -19.32
N GLY A 443 15.78 -12.18 -19.44
CA GLY A 443 15.29 -13.05 -18.37
C GLY A 443 16.33 -13.29 -17.27
N VAL A 444 16.88 -12.23 -16.65
CA VAL A 444 17.89 -12.31 -15.59
C VAL A 444 17.74 -11.17 -14.58
N GLY A 445 17.94 -11.49 -13.29
CA GLY A 445 17.97 -10.49 -12.23
C GLY A 445 16.61 -9.83 -11.98
N ALA A 446 16.63 -8.70 -11.30
CA ALA A 446 15.48 -7.90 -10.91
C ALA A 446 14.56 -8.53 -9.84
N TRP A 447 13.60 -7.76 -9.39
CA TRP A 447 12.57 -8.17 -8.44
C TRP A 447 11.21 -7.74 -8.99
N TYR A 448 10.19 -8.47 -8.62
CA TYR A 448 8.82 -7.95 -8.72
C TYR A 448 8.75 -6.68 -7.90
N ASP A 449 8.11 -5.64 -8.40
CA ASP A 449 8.11 -4.35 -7.71
C ASP A 449 7.18 -4.34 -6.49
N ALA A 450 6.11 -5.10 -6.53
CA ALA A 450 5.16 -5.21 -5.44
C ALA A 450 4.41 -6.57 -5.44
N GLY A 451 3.10 -6.51 -5.48
CA GLY A 451 2.22 -7.68 -5.47
C GLY A 451 1.92 -8.25 -6.84
N ASP A 452 2.20 -7.57 -7.89
CA ASP A 452 2.16 -8.01 -9.29
C ASP A 452 3.54 -8.53 -9.76
N PHE A 453 3.61 -8.98 -10.98
CA PHE A 453 4.80 -9.64 -11.53
C PHE A 453 5.55 -8.76 -12.53
N ASP A 454 5.53 -7.45 -12.31
CA ASP A 454 6.16 -6.47 -13.19
C ASP A 454 7.59 -6.15 -12.75
N ILE A 455 8.49 -5.95 -13.73
CA ILE A 455 9.77 -5.29 -13.53
C ILE A 455 9.61 -3.82 -13.87
N GLN A 456 9.54 -2.97 -12.86
CA GLN A 456 9.57 -1.52 -13.04
C GLN A 456 11.01 -1.01 -13.01
N ALA A 457 11.43 -0.29 -14.04
CA ALA A 457 12.80 0.24 -14.11
C ALA A 457 13.15 1.11 -12.89
N GLY A 458 12.20 1.92 -12.44
CA GLY A 458 12.38 2.78 -11.26
C GLY A 458 12.70 2.00 -9.98
N THR A 459 12.04 0.87 -9.78
CA THR A 459 12.26 -0.03 -8.65
C THR A 459 13.63 -0.70 -8.71
N VAL A 460 13.99 -1.30 -9.86
CA VAL A 460 15.30 -1.99 -10.01
C VAL A 460 16.46 -1.01 -9.84
N ILE A 461 16.40 0.15 -10.48
CA ILE A 461 17.42 1.21 -10.37
C ILE A 461 17.52 1.70 -8.91
N GLY A 462 16.38 2.00 -8.28
CA GLY A 462 16.30 2.48 -6.91
C GLY A 462 16.85 1.47 -5.91
N MET A 463 16.42 0.22 -6.01
CA MET A 463 16.86 -0.89 -5.16
C MET A 463 18.37 -1.11 -5.28
N THR A 464 18.90 -1.22 -6.50
CA THR A 464 20.33 -1.44 -6.74
C THR A 464 21.17 -0.31 -6.14
N SER A 465 20.75 0.94 -6.30
CA SER A 465 21.44 2.10 -5.76
C SER A 465 21.38 2.13 -4.22
N GLN A 466 20.20 1.92 -3.63
CA GLN A 466 19.99 2.02 -2.19
C GLN A 466 20.58 0.82 -1.42
N LEU A 467 20.57 -0.39 -1.98
CA LEU A 467 21.31 -1.53 -1.42
C LEU A 467 22.82 -1.29 -1.44
N SER A 468 23.33 -0.64 -2.49
CA SER A 468 24.73 -0.22 -2.53
C SER A 468 25.04 0.82 -1.44
N ASP A 469 24.17 1.81 -1.25
CA ASP A 469 24.32 2.82 -0.17
C ASP A 469 24.17 2.19 1.22
N LEU A 470 23.30 1.20 1.39
CA LEU A 470 23.13 0.41 2.61
C LEU A 470 24.45 -0.29 2.98
N TRP A 471 25.05 -1.00 2.03
CA TRP A 471 26.34 -1.65 2.23
C TRP A 471 27.43 -0.67 2.64
N GLU A 472 27.57 0.43 1.92
CA GLU A 472 28.61 1.44 2.19
C GLU A 472 28.41 2.18 3.51
N SER A 473 27.16 2.32 3.99
CA SER A 473 26.84 3.07 5.20
C SER A 473 26.97 2.25 6.47
N PHE A 474 26.67 0.95 6.43
CA PHE A 474 26.51 0.07 7.59
C PHE A 474 27.26 -1.26 7.51
N THR A 475 27.65 -1.70 6.32
CA THR A 475 28.35 -2.98 6.07
C THR A 475 27.68 -4.16 6.80
N PRO A 476 26.39 -4.45 6.55
CA PRO A 476 25.69 -5.54 7.23
C PRO A 476 26.22 -6.90 6.71
N GLU A 477 26.99 -7.60 7.53
CA GLU A 477 27.63 -8.89 7.19
C GLU A 477 26.69 -10.10 7.30
N ARG A 478 25.37 -9.85 7.34
CA ARG A 478 24.38 -10.94 7.41
C ARG A 478 24.42 -11.80 6.15
N ASP A 479 24.54 -13.11 6.36
CA ASP A 479 24.62 -14.14 5.32
C ASP A 479 23.64 -15.26 5.73
N GLN A 480 22.47 -15.30 5.11
CA GLN A 480 21.41 -16.26 5.38
C GLN A 480 20.78 -16.82 4.11
N THR A 481 21.23 -16.35 2.94
CA THR A 481 20.61 -16.71 1.67
C THR A 481 21.66 -17.15 0.67
N PHE A 482 21.54 -18.37 0.16
CA PHE A 482 22.34 -18.84 -0.97
C PHE A 482 21.68 -18.41 -2.28
N ILE A 483 22.40 -17.68 -3.13
CA ILE A 483 21.92 -17.22 -4.43
C ILE A 483 22.90 -17.65 -5.53
N ASP A 484 22.42 -18.48 -6.45
CA ASP A 484 23.16 -18.86 -7.67
C ASP A 484 22.49 -18.22 -8.90
N GLN A 485 23.06 -17.11 -9.36
CA GLN A 485 22.54 -16.39 -10.53
C GLN A 485 22.58 -17.21 -11.82
N LYS A 486 23.55 -18.11 -11.96
CA LYS A 486 23.68 -18.94 -13.16
C LYS A 486 22.68 -20.10 -13.18
N ALA A 487 22.43 -20.71 -12.02
CA ALA A 487 21.44 -21.77 -11.85
C ALA A 487 20.02 -21.21 -11.69
N GLN A 488 19.86 -19.89 -11.55
CA GLN A 488 18.61 -19.20 -11.29
C GLN A 488 17.88 -19.77 -10.05
N PHE A 489 18.61 -19.87 -8.94
CA PHE A 489 18.18 -20.60 -7.76
C PHE A 489 18.52 -19.85 -6.47
N VAL A 490 17.57 -19.82 -5.56
CA VAL A 490 17.67 -19.22 -4.21
C VAL A 490 17.29 -20.27 -3.16
N ASP A 491 18.14 -20.42 -2.13
CA ASP A 491 17.86 -21.26 -0.98
C ASP A 491 17.94 -20.41 0.30
N MET A 492 16.79 -20.12 0.87
CA MET A 492 16.69 -19.32 2.11
C MET A 492 17.22 -20.12 3.30
N HIS A 493 17.71 -19.40 4.32
CA HIS A 493 18.32 -19.95 5.54
C HIS A 493 19.54 -20.86 5.27
N ARG A 494 20.29 -20.55 4.22
CA ARG A 494 21.51 -21.26 3.84
C ARG A 494 22.67 -20.29 3.60
N PRO A 495 23.52 -20.04 4.60
CA PRO A 495 24.71 -19.19 4.43
C PRO A 495 25.67 -19.76 3.38
N ASP A 496 26.31 -18.90 2.61
CA ASP A 496 27.29 -19.27 1.57
C ASP A 496 28.64 -18.53 1.65
N GLY A 497 28.81 -17.66 2.61
CA GLY A 497 30.00 -16.86 2.83
C GLY A 497 30.01 -15.49 2.12
N THR A 498 28.89 -15.14 1.45
CA THR A 498 28.70 -13.82 0.83
C THR A 498 27.58 -13.08 1.53
N PRO A 499 27.77 -11.83 1.99
CA PRO A 499 26.70 -11.07 2.62
C PRO A 499 25.48 -10.93 1.69
N ASP A 500 24.27 -11.14 2.23
CA ASP A 500 23.03 -11.11 1.45
C ASP A 500 22.83 -9.80 0.68
N VAL A 501 23.21 -8.66 1.27
CA VAL A 501 23.11 -7.34 0.61
C VAL A 501 23.98 -7.30 -0.66
N ILE A 502 25.16 -7.89 -0.64
CA ILE A 502 26.04 -7.99 -1.82
C ILE A 502 25.40 -8.81 -2.93
N GLN A 503 24.81 -9.94 -2.57
CA GLN A 503 24.11 -10.81 -3.53
C GLN A 503 22.89 -10.13 -4.15
N GLN A 504 22.16 -9.33 -3.34
CA GLN A 504 21.02 -8.56 -3.83
C GLN A 504 21.47 -7.41 -4.74
N VAL A 505 22.60 -6.73 -4.46
CA VAL A 505 23.17 -5.73 -5.38
C VAL A 505 23.56 -6.36 -6.72
N GLU A 506 24.16 -7.56 -6.68
CA GLU A 506 24.46 -8.34 -7.89
C GLU A 506 23.18 -8.62 -8.69
N HIS A 507 22.11 -9.12 -8.02
CA HIS A 507 20.86 -9.48 -8.66
C HIS A 507 20.20 -8.30 -9.38
N GLY A 508 20.19 -7.12 -8.77
CA GLY A 508 19.65 -5.92 -9.42
C GLY A 508 20.50 -5.43 -10.60
N VAL A 509 21.82 -5.37 -10.43
CA VAL A 509 22.67 -4.77 -11.45
C VAL A 509 22.82 -5.64 -12.71
N ILE A 510 22.71 -6.98 -12.60
CA ILE A 510 22.78 -7.85 -13.78
C ILE A 510 21.60 -7.62 -14.73
N ASN A 511 20.41 -7.30 -14.23
CA ASN A 511 19.28 -6.90 -15.06
C ASN A 511 19.53 -5.58 -15.80
N LEU A 512 20.05 -4.57 -15.10
CA LEU A 512 20.41 -3.30 -15.74
C LEU A 512 21.49 -3.48 -16.81
N ILE A 513 22.49 -4.32 -16.52
CA ILE A 513 23.56 -4.67 -17.48
C ILE A 513 22.96 -5.35 -18.69
N ALA A 514 22.07 -6.32 -18.50
CA ALA A 514 21.46 -7.09 -19.58
C ALA A 514 20.65 -6.19 -20.52
N GLN A 515 19.89 -5.26 -19.98
CA GLN A 515 19.13 -4.30 -20.80
C GLN A 515 20.06 -3.37 -21.60
N VAL A 516 21.09 -2.78 -20.96
CA VAL A 516 22.03 -1.90 -21.69
C VAL A 516 22.82 -2.67 -22.76
N GLU A 517 23.14 -3.95 -22.52
CA GLU A 517 23.84 -4.80 -23.48
C GLU A 517 22.99 -5.14 -24.70
N ASN A 518 21.73 -5.48 -24.52
CA ASN A 518 20.87 -6.03 -25.57
C ASN A 518 20.00 -4.96 -26.28
N ILE A 519 19.64 -3.87 -25.61
CA ILE A 519 18.83 -2.79 -26.19
C ILE A 519 19.49 -1.40 -26.11
N GLY A 520 20.67 -1.28 -25.51
CA GLY A 520 21.43 -0.03 -25.43
C GLY A 520 21.06 0.91 -24.26
N PHE A 521 19.96 0.68 -23.56
CA PHE A 521 19.43 1.49 -22.45
C PHE A 521 18.56 0.65 -21.52
N VAL A 522 18.06 1.23 -20.42
CA VAL A 522 17.07 0.57 -19.56
C VAL A 522 15.67 1.02 -19.97
N ALA A 523 14.82 0.07 -20.35
CA ALA A 523 13.42 0.26 -20.73
C ALA A 523 12.58 0.77 -19.54
N GLN A 524 11.40 1.32 -19.80
CA GLN A 524 10.48 1.83 -18.76
C GLN A 524 10.03 0.71 -17.81
N GLY A 525 9.78 -0.45 -18.36
CA GLY A 525 9.40 -1.65 -17.62
C GLY A 525 9.38 -2.87 -18.53
N ILE A 526 9.41 -4.05 -17.90
CA ILE A 526 9.16 -5.36 -18.51
C ILE A 526 7.95 -5.92 -17.77
N VAL A 527 6.79 -5.95 -18.45
CA VAL A 527 5.51 -6.08 -17.74
C VAL A 527 4.57 -7.07 -18.41
N GLN A 528 3.74 -7.72 -17.61
CA GLN A 528 2.70 -8.63 -18.07
C GLN A 528 1.58 -7.85 -18.77
N VAL A 529 1.30 -8.16 -20.03
CA VAL A 529 0.34 -7.36 -20.83
C VAL A 529 -1.11 -7.77 -20.68
N ASN A 530 -1.38 -8.91 -20.08
CA ASN A 530 -2.74 -9.38 -19.84
C ASN A 530 -3.07 -9.38 -18.34
N MET A 531 -4.35 -9.44 -18.01
CA MET A 531 -4.82 -9.46 -16.61
C MET A 531 -4.66 -10.82 -15.94
N TRP A 532 -4.07 -11.78 -16.59
CA TRP A 532 -3.91 -13.14 -16.08
C TRP A 532 -3.11 -13.21 -14.80
N GLN A 533 -2.14 -12.32 -14.63
CA GLN A 533 -1.32 -12.23 -13.41
C GLN A 533 -2.16 -12.07 -12.12
N TYR A 534 -3.30 -11.40 -12.20
CA TYR A 534 -4.10 -11.08 -11.01
C TYR A 534 -4.98 -12.24 -10.51
N PRO A 535 -5.57 -13.11 -11.34
CA PRO A 535 -6.24 -14.33 -10.89
C PRO A 535 -5.28 -15.35 -10.25
N PHE A 536 -4.02 -15.38 -10.65
CA PHE A 536 -3.00 -16.28 -10.10
C PHE A 536 -2.20 -15.61 -9.02
N LEU A 537 -2.79 -15.42 -7.88
CA LEU A 537 -2.10 -14.90 -6.72
C LEU A 537 -1.18 -15.98 -6.13
N GLY A 538 0.09 -15.66 -5.92
CA GLY A 538 0.96 -16.49 -5.11
C GLY A 538 2.19 -17.01 -5.81
N ASP A 539 2.13 -17.58 -6.96
CA ASP A 539 3.29 -18.19 -7.61
C ASP A 539 3.62 -17.52 -8.94
N GLY A 540 4.71 -16.74 -8.97
CA GLY A 540 5.20 -16.11 -10.19
C GLY A 540 5.51 -17.11 -11.30
N GLY A 541 5.97 -18.32 -10.97
CA GLY A 541 6.21 -19.40 -11.93
C GLY A 541 4.96 -19.88 -12.65
N SER A 542 3.75 -19.68 -12.09
CA SER A 542 2.49 -20.04 -12.74
C SER A 542 2.01 -19.04 -13.78
N GLN A 543 2.67 -17.89 -13.90
CA GLN A 543 2.32 -16.83 -14.84
C GLN A 543 2.93 -17.03 -16.23
N THR A 544 3.86 -17.95 -16.37
CA THR A 544 4.61 -18.20 -17.58
C THR A 544 4.65 -19.69 -17.91
N ASP A 545 4.67 -20.05 -19.19
CA ASP A 545 4.95 -21.43 -19.63
C ASP A 545 6.45 -21.69 -19.84
N GLY A 546 7.30 -20.64 -19.74
CA GLY A 546 8.74 -20.70 -19.94
C GLY A 546 9.17 -20.96 -21.39
N LEU A 547 8.26 -20.73 -22.35
CA LEU A 547 8.49 -20.95 -23.79
C LEU A 547 8.25 -19.64 -24.55
N LEU A 548 9.12 -19.31 -25.48
CA LEU A 548 8.99 -18.09 -26.27
C LEU A 548 7.69 -18.04 -27.06
N TYR A 549 7.01 -16.90 -27.04
CA TYR A 549 5.79 -16.69 -27.82
C TYR A 549 6.01 -16.82 -29.32
N ASN A 550 5.14 -17.53 -29.99
CA ASN A 550 5.12 -17.69 -31.44
C ASN A 550 3.72 -17.40 -32.00
N PRO A 551 3.50 -16.23 -32.59
CA PRO A 551 2.17 -15.81 -33.09
C PRO A 551 1.63 -16.69 -34.25
N SER A 552 2.45 -17.57 -34.83
CA SER A 552 2.03 -18.51 -35.87
C SER A 552 1.33 -19.77 -35.33
N LEU A 553 1.43 -20.02 -34.02
CA LEU A 553 0.83 -21.17 -33.34
C LEU A 553 -0.56 -20.81 -32.77
N GLN A 554 -1.39 -21.81 -32.57
CA GLN A 554 -2.63 -21.64 -31.82
C GLN A 554 -2.33 -21.57 -30.30
N PRO A 555 -3.16 -20.90 -29.48
CA PRO A 555 -3.02 -20.92 -28.02
C PRO A 555 -2.85 -22.36 -27.49
N TYR A 556 -1.90 -22.56 -26.59
CA TYR A 556 -1.48 -23.88 -26.02
C TYR A 556 -0.85 -24.85 -27.02
N GLN A 557 -0.66 -24.47 -28.27
CA GLN A 557 0.13 -25.28 -29.20
C GLN A 557 1.62 -25.03 -28.90
N ILE A 558 2.37 -26.09 -28.69
CA ILE A 558 3.82 -26.03 -28.44
C ILE A 558 4.54 -26.62 -29.66
N TYR A 559 5.61 -25.94 -30.08
CA TYR A 559 6.52 -26.41 -31.11
C TYR A 559 7.96 -26.05 -30.77
N GLY A 560 8.78 -27.05 -30.47
CA GLY A 560 10.15 -26.84 -30.02
C GLY A 560 10.21 -26.08 -28.68
N GLN A 561 10.87 -24.94 -28.67
CA GLN A 561 10.98 -24.04 -27.50
C GLN A 561 10.03 -22.84 -27.61
N THR A 562 8.94 -22.99 -28.37
CA THR A 562 7.97 -21.91 -28.56
C THR A 562 6.55 -22.36 -28.27
N SER A 563 5.69 -21.42 -27.88
CA SER A 563 4.28 -21.60 -27.56
C SER A 563 3.42 -20.57 -28.29
N GLY A 564 2.18 -20.93 -28.58
CA GLY A 564 1.18 -19.99 -29.08
C GLY A 564 0.48 -19.21 -27.97
N THR A 565 0.85 -19.42 -26.70
CA THR A 565 0.31 -18.69 -25.56
C THR A 565 1.09 -17.39 -25.36
N LEU A 566 0.39 -16.25 -25.32
CA LEU A 566 1.00 -14.95 -25.04
C LEU A 566 1.00 -14.70 -23.53
N ASP A 567 1.97 -15.26 -22.85
CA ASP A 567 2.23 -15.08 -21.41
C ASP A 567 3.60 -14.43 -21.14
N ASP A 568 4.45 -14.30 -22.16
CA ASP A 568 5.70 -13.55 -22.07
C ASP A 568 5.44 -12.08 -21.76
N ARG A 569 6.26 -11.51 -20.88
CA ARG A 569 6.19 -10.07 -20.59
C ARG A 569 6.78 -9.25 -21.74
N VAL A 570 6.36 -7.99 -21.82
CA VAL A 570 6.83 -7.07 -22.87
C VAL A 570 7.70 -5.96 -22.29
N ALA A 571 8.76 -5.62 -23.03
CA ALA A 571 9.64 -4.51 -22.73
C ALA A 571 9.12 -3.22 -23.42
N PHE A 572 8.81 -2.20 -22.62
CA PHE A 572 8.37 -0.89 -23.07
C PHE A 572 9.57 -0.01 -23.43
N THR A 573 9.96 -0.04 -24.68
CA THR A 573 11.20 0.55 -25.20
C THR A 573 11.02 1.89 -25.92
N SER A 574 9.78 2.40 -26.01
CA SER A 574 9.46 3.65 -26.71
C SER A 574 9.68 4.93 -25.89
N ASN A 575 9.95 4.79 -24.60
CA ASN A 575 10.09 5.92 -23.69
C ASN A 575 11.54 6.20 -23.28
N TYR A 576 12.46 6.08 -24.23
CA TYR A 576 13.85 6.45 -24.00
C TYR A 576 13.98 7.90 -23.58
N SER A 577 14.67 8.13 -22.46
CA SER A 577 14.92 9.45 -21.91
C SER A 577 16.36 9.59 -21.45
N PRO A 578 17.18 10.47 -22.02
CA PRO A 578 18.53 10.75 -21.54
C PRO A 578 18.56 11.11 -20.04
N ALA A 579 17.58 11.89 -19.57
CA ALA A 579 17.44 12.24 -18.17
C ALA A 579 17.11 11.01 -17.29
N GLY A 580 16.32 10.06 -17.78
CA GLY A 580 16.02 8.80 -17.11
C GLY A 580 17.25 7.91 -16.95
N GLN A 581 18.16 7.89 -17.95
CA GLN A 581 19.38 7.10 -17.88
C GLN A 581 20.37 7.58 -16.81
N MET A 582 20.24 8.81 -16.31
CA MET A 582 21.13 9.32 -15.24
C MET A 582 20.98 8.51 -13.94
N SER A 583 19.79 8.07 -13.59
CA SER A 583 19.57 7.21 -12.42
C SER A 583 20.19 5.81 -12.61
N THR A 584 20.11 5.25 -13.82
CA THR A 584 20.76 3.98 -14.20
C THR A 584 22.27 4.09 -14.04
N ILE A 585 22.87 5.18 -14.51
CA ILE A 585 24.31 5.44 -14.37
C ILE A 585 24.71 5.46 -12.88
N ALA A 586 23.92 6.15 -12.04
CA ALA A 586 24.18 6.21 -10.61
C ALA A 586 24.14 4.82 -9.95
N ALA A 587 23.11 4.02 -10.26
CA ALA A 587 22.95 2.65 -9.76
C ALA A 587 24.10 1.73 -10.20
N MET A 588 24.43 1.72 -11.49
CA MET A 588 25.55 0.90 -12.01
C MET A 588 26.91 1.30 -11.43
N ALA A 589 27.19 2.59 -11.29
CA ALA A 589 28.45 3.07 -10.75
C ALA A 589 28.57 2.76 -9.23
N SER A 590 27.49 2.84 -8.45
CA SER A 590 27.50 2.46 -7.05
C SER A 590 27.64 0.93 -6.89
N ALA A 591 26.90 0.16 -7.65
CA ALA A 591 27.00 -1.31 -7.66
C ALA A 591 28.42 -1.78 -8.04
N ALA A 592 29.03 -1.18 -9.08
CA ALA A 592 30.40 -1.49 -9.47
C ALA A 592 31.41 -1.30 -8.32
N ARG A 593 31.23 -0.24 -7.52
CA ARG A 593 32.10 0.03 -6.37
C ARG A 593 31.95 -0.99 -5.25
N VAL A 594 30.70 -1.41 -4.98
CA VAL A 594 30.37 -2.37 -3.94
C VAL A 594 30.77 -3.79 -4.32
N LEU A 595 30.59 -4.17 -5.59
CA LEU A 595 30.81 -5.53 -6.07
C LEU A 595 32.26 -5.84 -6.44
N LYS A 596 33.17 -4.85 -6.54
CA LYS A 596 34.53 -5.03 -7.07
C LYS A 596 35.33 -6.16 -6.40
N ASP A 597 35.13 -6.37 -5.10
CA ASP A 597 35.86 -7.37 -4.33
C ASP A 597 35.14 -8.72 -4.25
N TYR A 598 33.87 -8.77 -4.63
CA TYR A 598 33.01 -9.96 -4.59
C TYR A 598 32.69 -10.54 -5.98
N ARG A 599 32.44 -9.66 -6.96
CA ARG A 599 32.04 -9.98 -8.35
C ARG A 599 32.75 -9.04 -9.34
N PRO A 600 34.08 -9.16 -9.48
CA PRO A 600 34.88 -8.19 -10.24
C PRO A 600 34.46 -8.06 -11.70
N GLU A 601 34.04 -9.15 -12.37
CA GLU A 601 33.59 -9.12 -13.77
C GLU A 601 32.29 -8.34 -13.94
N VAL A 602 31.32 -8.52 -13.02
CA VAL A 602 30.06 -7.78 -13.00
C VAL A 602 30.33 -6.30 -12.71
N ALA A 603 31.20 -6.02 -11.75
CA ALA A 603 31.60 -4.65 -11.38
C ALA A 603 32.24 -3.90 -12.55
N GLU A 604 33.19 -4.52 -13.26
CA GLU A 604 33.87 -3.95 -14.43
C GLU A 604 32.84 -3.64 -15.54
N LYS A 605 31.93 -4.58 -15.82
CA LYS A 605 30.91 -4.42 -16.85
C LYS A 605 29.91 -3.32 -16.50
N ALA A 606 29.45 -3.25 -15.23
CA ALA A 606 28.59 -2.20 -14.73
C ALA A 606 29.22 -0.80 -14.87
N LEU A 607 30.49 -0.65 -14.47
CA LEU A 607 31.20 0.61 -14.59
C LEU A 607 31.41 1.02 -16.05
N LYS A 608 31.76 0.08 -16.92
CA LYS A 608 31.90 0.31 -18.35
C LYS A 608 30.62 0.86 -18.96
N PHE A 609 29.47 0.26 -18.65
CA PHE A 609 28.18 0.72 -19.14
C PHE A 609 27.73 2.04 -18.51
N ALA A 610 28.02 2.27 -17.24
CA ALA A 610 27.74 3.55 -16.59
C ALA A 610 28.48 4.70 -17.28
N ILE A 611 29.79 4.52 -17.60
CA ILE A 611 30.59 5.52 -18.32
C ILE A 611 30.06 5.72 -19.74
N LYS A 612 29.76 4.63 -20.46
CA LYS A 612 29.18 4.69 -21.81
C LYS A 612 27.90 5.51 -21.83
N LEU A 613 26.93 5.18 -20.96
CA LEU A 613 25.65 5.89 -20.87
C LEU A 613 25.84 7.36 -20.47
N TRP A 614 26.82 7.68 -19.61
CA TRP A 614 27.15 9.06 -19.26
C TRP A 614 27.62 9.83 -20.50
N ASP A 615 28.61 9.30 -21.24
CA ASP A 615 29.17 9.98 -22.40
C ASP A 615 28.12 10.19 -23.53
N GLU A 616 27.19 9.23 -23.69
CA GLU A 616 26.13 9.31 -24.70
C GLU A 616 24.99 10.26 -24.31
N ASN A 617 24.67 10.40 -23.01
CA ASN A 617 23.45 11.07 -22.56
C ASN A 617 23.69 12.41 -21.86
N PHE A 618 24.88 12.73 -21.42
CA PHE A 618 25.15 13.88 -20.54
C PHE A 618 24.60 15.20 -21.06
N GLU A 619 24.86 15.52 -22.33
CA GLU A 619 24.43 16.77 -22.96
C GLU A 619 22.91 16.82 -23.20
N ALA A 620 22.31 15.69 -23.56
CA ALA A 620 20.89 15.59 -23.84
C ALA A 620 20.06 15.55 -22.54
N ALA A 621 20.64 15.10 -21.43
CA ALA A 621 20.00 15.07 -20.12
C ALA A 621 19.95 16.42 -19.40
N ASP A 622 20.47 17.50 -20.00
CA ASP A 622 20.43 18.83 -19.40
C ASP A 622 18.98 19.31 -19.21
N PRO A 623 18.51 19.57 -17.98
CA PRO A 623 17.18 20.08 -17.75
C PRO A 623 16.86 21.38 -18.50
N ALA A 624 17.89 22.20 -18.80
CA ALA A 624 17.72 23.42 -19.58
C ALA A 624 17.35 23.17 -21.06
N LYS A 625 17.62 21.96 -21.56
CA LYS A 625 17.32 21.51 -22.93
C LYS A 625 15.99 20.73 -23.01
N ALA A 626 15.38 20.41 -21.89
CA ALA A 626 14.12 19.63 -21.86
C ALA A 626 12.96 20.42 -22.48
N GLN A 627 12.25 19.80 -23.41
CA GLN A 627 11.09 20.42 -24.10
C GLN A 627 9.83 20.48 -23.21
N ASP A 628 9.74 19.69 -22.15
CA ASP A 628 8.59 19.61 -21.25
C ASP A 628 8.95 20.01 -19.82
N ASN A 629 8.58 21.26 -19.47
CA ASN A 629 8.78 21.83 -18.13
C ASN A 629 7.73 21.38 -17.08
N ARG A 630 6.78 20.51 -17.42
CA ARG A 630 5.66 20.13 -16.53
C ARG A 630 6.08 19.28 -15.32
N ARG A 631 7.27 18.70 -15.35
CA ARG A 631 7.84 18.00 -14.20
C ARG A 631 9.21 18.61 -13.88
N ASN A 632 9.23 19.55 -12.95
CA ASN A 632 10.48 20.09 -12.40
C ASN A 632 11.24 18.96 -11.64
N ARG A 633 11.76 18.01 -12.39
CA ARG A 633 12.68 16.98 -11.88
C ARG A 633 14.04 17.63 -11.79
N GLY A 634 14.69 17.54 -10.63
CA GLY A 634 16.05 18.04 -10.45
C GLY A 634 17.03 17.49 -11.50
N ASP A 635 18.21 18.07 -11.57
CA ASP A 635 19.27 17.63 -12.50
C ASP A 635 19.82 16.25 -12.09
N GLY A 636 19.33 15.16 -12.69
CA GLY A 636 19.75 13.77 -12.43
C GLY A 636 21.23 13.53 -12.68
N ARG A 637 21.89 14.37 -13.51
CA ARG A 637 23.33 14.30 -13.76
C ARG A 637 24.16 14.50 -12.48
N ILE A 638 23.61 15.22 -11.48
CA ILE A 638 24.30 15.41 -10.19
C ILE A 638 24.51 14.06 -9.49
N SER A 639 23.46 13.25 -9.38
CA SER A 639 23.56 11.92 -8.75
C SER A 639 24.50 11.00 -9.53
N ALA A 640 24.36 10.95 -10.85
CA ALA A 640 25.25 10.16 -11.72
C ALA A 640 26.71 10.56 -11.56
N ALA A 641 27.00 11.87 -11.61
CA ALA A 641 28.37 12.40 -11.44
C ALA A 641 28.96 12.07 -10.07
N ILE A 642 28.17 12.17 -8.99
CA ILE A 642 28.60 11.79 -7.64
C ILE A 642 29.04 10.34 -7.60
N GLN A 643 28.22 9.42 -8.12
CA GLN A 643 28.54 7.99 -8.07
C GLN A 643 29.72 7.64 -8.97
N LEU A 644 29.80 8.23 -10.17
CA LEU A 644 30.97 8.05 -11.07
C LEU A 644 32.25 8.59 -10.41
N TRP A 645 32.21 9.78 -9.79
CA TRP A 645 33.36 10.30 -9.06
C TRP A 645 33.78 9.38 -7.91
N ARG A 646 32.86 8.93 -7.09
CA ARG A 646 33.14 8.02 -5.98
C ARG A 646 33.77 6.70 -6.43
N THR A 647 33.42 6.23 -7.64
CA THR A 647 33.93 4.97 -8.18
C THR A 647 35.23 5.11 -8.93
N THR A 648 35.39 6.17 -9.74
CA THR A 648 36.58 6.35 -10.62
C THR A 648 37.64 7.25 -10.03
N GLY A 649 37.29 8.17 -9.12
CA GLY A 649 38.17 9.23 -8.65
C GLY A 649 38.43 10.35 -9.66
N ASP A 650 37.79 10.34 -10.83
CA ASP A 650 37.99 11.34 -11.88
C ASP A 650 37.33 12.67 -11.53
N ASP A 651 38.16 13.70 -11.33
CA ASP A 651 37.68 15.02 -10.88
C ASP A 651 36.76 15.74 -11.86
N LYS A 652 36.71 15.34 -13.15
CA LYS A 652 35.72 15.91 -14.10
C LYS A 652 34.30 15.82 -13.60
N TYR A 653 33.96 14.72 -12.94
CA TYR A 653 32.62 14.52 -12.35
C TYR A 653 32.39 15.39 -11.12
N LYS A 654 33.42 15.53 -10.26
CA LYS A 654 33.37 16.39 -9.07
C LYS A 654 33.21 17.87 -9.43
N ASP A 655 33.94 18.34 -10.42
CA ASP A 655 33.85 19.72 -10.92
C ASP A 655 32.46 20.05 -11.44
N PHE A 656 31.75 19.06 -11.97
CA PHE A 656 30.36 19.21 -12.42
C PHE A 656 29.37 19.38 -11.26
N PHE A 657 29.43 18.54 -10.20
CA PHE A 657 28.40 18.53 -9.17
C PHE A 657 28.68 19.46 -7.96
N TYR A 658 29.93 19.79 -7.69
CA TYR A 658 30.34 20.42 -6.43
C TYR A 658 29.55 21.70 -6.10
N ASP A 659 29.56 22.68 -6.99
CA ASP A 659 28.85 23.94 -6.77
C ASP A 659 27.32 23.79 -6.84
N LYS A 660 26.81 22.85 -7.63
CA LYS A 660 25.38 22.55 -7.74
C LYS A 660 24.82 21.99 -6.43
N VAL A 661 25.56 21.09 -5.78
CA VAL A 661 25.17 20.55 -4.46
C VAL A 661 25.18 21.65 -3.39
N LEU A 662 26.20 22.51 -3.41
CA LEU A 662 26.27 23.63 -2.46
C LEU A 662 25.13 24.64 -2.65
N ALA A 663 24.72 24.90 -3.88
CA ALA A 663 23.60 25.81 -4.16
C ALA A 663 22.26 25.30 -3.61
N GLN A 664 22.06 24.00 -3.48
CA GLN A 664 20.86 23.41 -2.90
C GLN A 664 20.73 23.65 -1.38
N LEU A 665 21.82 24.00 -0.72
CA LEU A 665 21.86 24.27 0.73
C LEU A 665 21.29 25.66 1.09
N ASP A 666 21.14 26.56 0.13
CA ASP A 666 20.68 27.93 0.36
C ASP A 666 19.13 28.03 0.38
N ALA A 667 18.41 26.93 0.21
CA ALA A 667 16.96 26.88 0.28
C ALA A 667 16.44 27.12 1.72
N GLU A 668 15.25 27.68 1.84
CA GLU A 668 14.56 27.85 3.15
C GLU A 668 14.37 26.50 3.87
N ARG A 669 14.15 25.43 3.10
CA ARG A 669 14.09 24.04 3.57
C ARG A 669 15.13 23.21 2.81
N PRO A 670 16.41 23.25 3.23
CA PRO A 670 17.46 22.57 2.50
C PRO A 670 17.29 21.05 2.55
N ASN A 671 17.50 20.40 1.41
CA ASN A 671 17.70 18.96 1.38
C ASN A 671 19.17 18.65 1.66
N LEU A 672 19.46 18.08 2.82
CA LEU A 672 20.82 17.81 3.25
C LEU A 672 21.36 16.44 2.83
N ASN A 673 20.53 15.51 2.33
CA ASN A 673 20.90 14.11 2.16
C ASN A 673 22.12 13.93 1.26
N VAL A 674 22.09 14.51 0.06
CA VAL A 674 23.20 14.42 -0.89
C VAL A 674 24.46 15.07 -0.30
N ALA A 675 24.33 16.24 0.32
CA ALA A 675 25.47 16.93 0.92
C ALA A 675 26.05 16.17 2.11
N LEU A 676 25.22 15.53 2.94
CA LEU A 676 25.67 14.72 4.08
C LEU A 676 26.33 13.41 3.64
N SER A 677 25.88 12.77 2.58
CA SER A 677 26.54 11.59 2.02
C SER A 677 27.97 11.90 1.51
N LEU A 678 28.20 13.12 1.07
CA LEU A 678 29.48 13.63 0.62
C LEU A 678 30.34 14.22 1.76
N TYR A 679 29.74 14.54 2.92
CA TYR A 679 30.36 15.33 3.99
C TYR A 679 31.75 14.86 4.42
N PRO A 680 31.98 13.55 4.68
CA PRO A 680 33.31 13.07 5.11
C PRO A 680 34.40 13.13 4.01
N MET A 681 33.99 13.18 2.73
CA MET A 681 34.90 13.13 1.58
C MET A 681 35.24 14.53 1.05
N MET A 682 34.53 15.57 1.49
CA MET A 682 34.68 16.92 0.96
C MET A 682 35.59 17.82 1.83
N ASN A 683 36.07 18.91 1.22
CA ASN A 683 36.93 19.87 1.88
C ASN A 683 36.22 20.66 2.99
N ARG A 684 37.03 21.36 3.81
CA ARG A 684 36.52 22.17 4.95
C ARG A 684 35.49 23.24 4.57
N ASN A 685 35.59 23.82 3.40
CA ASN A 685 34.64 24.84 2.93
C ASN A 685 33.24 24.23 2.71
N PHE A 686 33.20 23.09 2.03
CA PHE A 686 31.97 22.31 1.84
C PHE A 686 31.35 21.93 3.20
N GLN A 687 32.15 21.36 4.10
CA GLN A 687 31.69 20.93 5.42
C GLN A 687 31.14 22.11 6.24
N LYS A 688 31.72 23.28 6.15
CA LYS A 688 31.25 24.51 6.83
C LYS A 688 29.89 24.95 6.29
N LYS A 689 29.68 24.93 4.99
CA LYS A 689 28.40 25.27 4.36
C LYS A 689 27.31 24.29 4.74
N VAL A 690 27.59 22.98 4.71
CA VAL A 690 26.62 21.95 5.18
C VAL A 690 26.22 22.18 6.62
N LYS A 691 27.21 22.39 7.53
CA LYS A 691 26.93 22.67 8.94
C LYS A 691 26.05 23.93 9.13
N ALA A 692 26.24 24.95 8.31
CA ALA A 692 25.48 26.19 8.39
C ALA A 692 23.99 25.99 7.97
N ALA A 693 23.69 25.04 7.13
CA ALA A 693 22.33 24.73 6.68
C ALA A 693 21.53 23.86 7.69
N VAL A 694 22.22 23.14 8.59
CA VAL A 694 21.58 22.22 9.57
C VAL A 694 20.49 22.88 10.42
N PRO A 695 20.66 24.10 10.98
CA PRO A 695 19.61 24.71 11.81
C PRO A 695 18.28 24.93 11.08
N ALA A 696 18.30 25.32 9.80
CA ALA A 696 17.10 25.49 9.00
C ALA A 696 16.38 24.14 8.78
N PHE A 697 17.14 23.11 8.44
CA PHE A 697 16.62 21.74 8.35
C PHE A 697 15.97 21.30 9.66
N VAL A 698 16.68 21.37 10.78
CA VAL A 698 16.17 20.94 12.10
C VAL A 698 14.91 21.70 12.49
N LYS A 699 14.83 23.00 12.20
CA LYS A 699 13.61 23.79 12.44
C LYS A 699 12.42 23.23 11.67
N ALA A 700 12.60 22.90 10.39
CA ALA A 700 11.54 22.30 9.56
C ALA A 700 11.12 20.94 10.09
N GLN A 701 12.07 20.07 10.45
CA GLN A 701 11.78 18.75 11.00
C GLN A 701 11.01 18.79 12.33
N LYS A 702 11.39 19.69 13.24
CA LYS A 702 10.66 19.93 14.50
C LYS A 702 9.22 20.41 14.27
N ALA A 703 9.00 21.26 13.27
CA ALA A 703 7.65 21.71 12.92
C ALA A 703 6.80 20.54 12.41
N THR A 704 7.36 19.66 11.58
CA THR A 704 6.71 18.43 11.13
C THR A 704 6.38 17.51 12.31
N ALA A 705 7.33 17.23 13.20
CA ALA A 705 7.10 16.40 14.38
C ALA A 705 5.99 16.95 15.31
N ALA A 706 5.91 18.27 15.45
CA ALA A 706 4.91 18.92 16.29
C ALA A 706 3.49 18.96 15.66
N SER A 707 3.36 18.69 14.37
CA SER A 707 2.08 18.78 13.65
C SER A 707 1.18 17.56 13.82
N THR A 708 1.68 16.47 14.41
CA THR A 708 0.94 15.23 14.66
C THR A 708 1.15 14.74 16.09
N PRO A 709 0.22 14.01 16.68
CA PRO A 709 0.41 13.46 18.02
C PRO A 709 1.50 12.41 18.11
N TYR A 710 1.91 11.82 16.99
CA TYR A 710 2.89 10.73 16.89
C TYR A 710 4.34 11.21 16.72
N GLY A 711 4.53 12.50 16.51
CA GLY A 711 5.87 13.07 16.35
C GLY A 711 6.56 12.73 15.04
N VAL A 712 5.83 12.23 14.04
CA VAL A 712 6.27 11.91 12.69
C VAL A 712 5.28 12.46 11.66
N PRO A 713 5.64 12.61 10.36
CA PRO A 713 4.68 13.00 9.35
C PRO A 713 3.63 11.88 9.16
N VAL A 714 2.37 12.16 9.45
CA VAL A 714 1.26 11.27 9.13
C VAL A 714 0.61 11.80 7.87
N THR A 715 0.88 11.14 6.76
CA THR A 715 0.42 11.52 5.42
C THR A 715 -0.06 10.28 4.68
N GLY A 716 -0.81 10.46 3.62
CA GLY A 716 -1.23 9.41 2.71
C GLY A 716 -2.55 9.79 2.06
N ARG A 717 -2.51 10.06 0.76
CA ARG A 717 -3.69 10.22 -0.08
C ARG A 717 -3.52 9.31 -1.29
N GLY A 718 -4.37 8.29 -1.37
CA GLY A 718 -4.30 7.28 -2.42
C GLY A 718 -3.18 6.24 -2.25
N TRP A 719 -2.29 6.43 -1.26
CA TRP A 719 -1.24 5.49 -0.86
C TRP A 719 -0.81 5.76 0.58
N GLY A 720 -0.51 4.74 1.35
CA GLY A 720 -0.13 4.86 2.76
C GLY A 720 1.19 5.61 2.98
N GLY A 721 1.32 6.20 4.15
CA GLY A 721 2.38 7.17 4.49
C GLY A 721 3.69 6.60 4.99
N ASN A 722 3.84 5.27 5.15
CA ASN A 722 5.01 4.68 5.81
C ASN A 722 6.35 5.02 5.15
N GLY A 723 6.41 5.03 3.81
CA GLY A 723 7.62 5.44 3.07
C GLY A 723 8.06 6.87 3.39
N THR A 724 7.11 7.79 3.61
CA THR A 724 7.40 9.17 4.04
C THR A 724 7.97 9.21 5.46
N VAL A 725 7.41 8.40 6.38
CA VAL A 725 7.90 8.30 7.77
C VAL A 725 9.32 7.74 7.80
N ILE A 726 9.60 6.67 7.05
CA ILE A 726 10.93 6.05 6.94
C ILE A 726 11.94 7.07 6.42
N SER A 727 11.63 7.73 5.31
CA SER A 727 12.52 8.72 4.70
C SER A 727 12.77 9.92 5.63
N TRP A 728 11.73 10.42 6.29
CA TRP A 728 11.82 11.52 7.24
C TRP A 728 12.75 11.16 8.42
N ALA A 729 12.58 9.99 9.01
CA ALA A 729 13.39 9.53 10.14
C ALA A 729 14.85 9.29 9.75
N TYR A 730 15.08 8.67 8.58
CA TYR A 730 16.43 8.44 8.07
C TYR A 730 17.16 9.75 7.73
N ASN A 731 16.47 10.74 7.19
CA ASN A 731 17.03 12.08 6.95
C ASN A 731 17.47 12.76 8.24
N ASN A 732 16.72 12.56 9.34
CA ASN A 732 17.10 13.03 10.66
C ASN A 732 18.33 12.30 11.20
N TYR A 733 18.45 10.97 10.97
CA TYR A 733 19.64 10.20 11.30
C TYR A 733 20.88 10.71 10.56
N MET A 734 20.81 11.04 9.27
CA MET A 734 21.93 11.59 8.52
C MET A 734 22.48 12.89 9.14
N VAL A 735 21.58 13.74 9.68
CA VAL A 735 22.01 14.91 10.46
C VAL A 735 22.58 14.50 11.81
N TRP A 736 21.92 13.58 12.54
CA TRP A 736 22.38 13.12 13.85
C TRP A 736 23.77 12.49 13.78
N LYS A 737 24.06 11.71 12.77
CA LYS A 737 25.36 11.03 12.55
C LYS A 737 26.54 12.00 12.61
N TYR A 738 26.41 13.20 12.02
CA TYR A 738 27.46 14.19 11.95
C TYR A 738 27.31 15.33 12.97
N PHE A 739 26.08 15.58 13.45
CA PHE A 739 25.75 16.69 14.33
C PHE A 739 24.78 16.24 15.45
N PRO A 740 25.18 15.26 16.29
CA PRO A 740 24.27 14.62 17.27
C PRO A 740 23.69 15.60 18.30
N ASN A 741 24.39 16.71 18.59
CA ASN A 741 23.92 17.73 19.52
C ASN A 741 22.94 18.76 18.91
N MET A 742 22.67 18.68 17.62
CA MET A 742 21.81 19.64 16.91
C MET A 742 20.40 19.13 16.68
N ILE A 743 20.17 17.82 16.77
CA ILE A 743 18.88 17.16 16.53
C ILE A 743 18.56 16.18 17.67
N ASP A 744 17.28 16.08 17.99
CA ASP A 744 16.79 15.14 19.00
C ASP A 744 16.83 13.70 18.42
N PRO A 745 17.49 12.74 19.08
CA PRO A 745 17.53 11.35 18.64
C PRO A 745 16.14 10.69 18.52
N GLU A 746 15.15 11.16 19.29
CA GLU A 746 13.77 10.67 19.17
C GLU A 746 13.17 10.93 17.78
N MET A 747 13.65 11.93 17.05
CA MET A 747 13.23 12.19 15.67
C MET A 747 13.74 11.13 14.67
N VAL A 748 14.65 10.27 15.09
CA VAL A 748 15.08 9.07 14.36
C VAL A 748 14.26 7.87 14.82
N LEU A 749 14.24 7.61 16.13
CA LEU A 749 13.63 6.41 16.71
C LEU A 749 12.11 6.36 16.51
N SER A 750 11.44 7.52 16.50
CA SER A 750 9.98 7.62 16.32
C SER A 750 9.51 7.07 14.98
N GLY A 751 10.35 7.07 13.94
CA GLY A 751 10.01 6.47 12.65
C GLY A 751 9.75 4.96 12.75
N LEU A 752 10.64 4.21 13.39
CA LEU A 752 10.41 2.80 13.65
C LEU A 752 9.30 2.55 14.66
N ASN A 753 9.21 3.36 15.72
CA ASN A 753 8.14 3.24 16.70
C ASN A 753 6.77 3.37 16.05
N PHE A 754 6.64 4.25 15.05
CA PHE A 754 5.41 4.39 14.26
C PHE A 754 5.10 3.11 13.48
N LEU A 755 6.07 2.57 12.75
CA LEU A 755 5.88 1.34 11.97
C LEU A 755 5.48 0.15 12.86
N TYR A 756 5.94 0.10 14.10
CA TYR A 756 5.69 -0.99 15.01
C TYR A 756 4.52 -0.78 15.98
N GLY A 757 3.58 0.10 15.64
CA GLY A 757 2.30 0.21 16.32
C GLY A 757 2.03 1.53 17.04
N CYS A 758 2.97 2.49 17.10
CA CYS A 758 2.69 3.83 17.62
C CYS A 758 2.13 4.74 16.51
N HIS A 759 0.95 4.39 16.00
CA HIS A 759 0.30 5.06 14.88
C HIS A 759 -1.22 5.15 15.11
N PRO A 760 -1.95 5.92 14.27
CA PRO A 760 -3.41 6.01 14.36
C PRO A 760 -4.11 4.66 14.13
N VAL A 761 -5.35 4.57 14.58
CA VAL A 761 -6.36 3.55 14.32
C VAL A 761 -6.16 2.25 15.09
N SER A 762 -4.96 1.70 15.12
CA SER A 762 -4.64 0.42 15.77
C SER A 762 -3.26 0.43 16.41
N ASN A 763 -2.93 -0.65 17.13
CA ASN A 763 -1.55 -0.90 17.60
C ASN A 763 -0.96 -2.13 16.89
N VAL A 764 -1.30 -2.33 15.61
CA VAL A 764 -0.79 -3.41 14.75
C VAL A 764 0.54 -2.99 14.14
N SER A 765 1.56 -3.85 14.13
CA SER A 765 2.79 -3.58 13.42
C SER A 765 2.57 -3.61 11.90
N PHE A 766 3.10 -2.61 11.19
CA PHE A 766 3.08 -2.53 9.72
C PHE A 766 4.18 -3.37 9.05
N VAL A 767 5.00 -4.03 9.84
CA VAL A 767 6.00 -4.99 9.34
C VAL A 767 5.52 -6.39 9.69
N THR A 768 5.15 -7.15 8.68
CA THR A 768 4.58 -8.49 8.85
C THR A 768 5.54 -9.40 9.62
N SER A 769 5.02 -10.09 10.64
CA SER A 769 5.77 -10.98 11.53
C SER A 769 6.85 -10.30 12.40
N VAL A 770 6.86 -8.97 12.52
CA VAL A 770 7.75 -8.23 13.42
C VAL A 770 6.92 -7.45 14.45
N GLY A 771 6.80 -7.99 15.64
CA GLY A 771 5.95 -7.50 16.73
C GLY A 771 5.13 -8.65 17.35
N VAL A 772 4.32 -8.34 18.35
CA VAL A 772 3.42 -9.31 19.02
C VAL A 772 2.02 -9.34 18.38
N ASN A 773 1.66 -8.26 17.68
CA ASN A 773 0.43 -8.13 16.90
C ASN A 773 0.78 -7.43 15.58
N THR A 774 0.85 -8.19 14.49
CA THR A 774 1.34 -7.70 13.20
C THR A 774 0.27 -7.83 12.14
N LYS A 775 0.46 -7.21 10.99
CA LYS A 775 -0.35 -7.48 9.81
C LYS A 775 -0.36 -9.00 9.54
N ASN A 776 -1.54 -9.57 9.41
CA ASN A 776 -1.71 -10.97 9.05
C ASN A 776 -1.67 -11.17 7.53
N VAL A 777 -2.03 -10.15 6.78
CA VAL A 777 -2.10 -10.16 5.33
C VAL A 777 -1.30 -8.98 4.78
N ALA A 778 -0.45 -9.27 3.81
CA ALA A 778 0.25 -8.29 3.01
C ALA A 778 0.12 -8.67 1.53
N TYR A 779 -0.17 -7.70 0.67
CA TYR A 779 -0.22 -7.90 -0.75
C TYR A 779 1.20 -7.84 -1.33
N GLY A 780 1.65 -8.94 -1.86
CA GLY A 780 2.99 -9.10 -2.43
C GLY A 780 3.05 -10.37 -3.26
N ASN A 781 4.22 -10.78 -3.74
CA ASN A 781 4.35 -12.08 -4.36
C ASN A 781 3.88 -13.19 -3.40
N ASN A 782 3.41 -14.32 -3.92
CA ASN A 782 2.74 -15.37 -3.15
C ASN A 782 1.55 -14.84 -2.32
N ARG A 783 0.80 -13.94 -2.88
CA ARG A 783 -0.33 -13.23 -2.29
C ARG A 783 -1.66 -13.99 -2.37
N ALA A 784 -1.61 -15.30 -2.40
CA ALA A 784 -2.81 -16.10 -2.31
C ALA A 784 -3.62 -15.65 -1.10
N ASP A 785 -4.91 -15.64 -1.29
CA ASP A 785 -5.93 -15.14 -0.39
C ASP A 785 -5.56 -15.26 1.11
N TYR A 786 -5.28 -14.12 1.76
CA TYR A 786 -4.91 -14.04 3.19
C TYR A 786 -3.62 -14.80 3.59
N THR A 787 -2.66 -14.89 2.73
CA THR A 787 -1.35 -15.49 3.02
C THR A 787 -0.40 -14.45 3.62
N VAL A 788 0.27 -14.82 4.71
CA VAL A 788 1.29 -13.99 5.36
C VAL A 788 2.63 -14.18 4.66
N ILE A 789 3.27 -13.07 4.27
CA ILE A 789 4.67 -13.04 3.83
C ILE A 789 5.48 -12.31 4.90
N PRO A 790 6.34 -13.02 5.68
CA PRO A 790 7.10 -12.41 6.75
C PRO A 790 8.06 -11.32 6.26
N GLY A 791 8.10 -10.20 6.96
CA GLY A 791 9.04 -9.11 6.69
C GLY A 791 8.55 -8.09 5.65
N GLY A 792 7.36 -8.27 5.08
CA GLY A 792 6.75 -7.28 4.20
C GLY A 792 6.41 -5.99 4.96
N ILE A 793 6.68 -4.82 4.34
CA ILE A 793 6.38 -3.51 4.91
C ILE A 793 5.21 -2.93 4.11
N VAL A 794 4.04 -2.85 4.75
CA VAL A 794 2.85 -2.28 4.08
C VAL A 794 2.95 -0.77 3.95
N PRO A 795 2.28 -0.15 2.98
CA PRO A 795 2.20 1.31 2.84
C PRO A 795 1.63 2.00 4.08
N GLY A 796 0.70 1.35 4.78
CA GLY A 796 0.14 1.80 6.04
C GLY A 796 -1.13 2.65 5.88
N ILE A 797 -1.26 3.68 6.72
CA ILE A 797 -2.51 4.43 6.85
C ILE A 797 -2.71 5.39 5.68
N MET A 798 -3.88 5.35 5.08
CA MET A 798 -4.40 6.39 4.19
C MET A 798 -5.31 7.36 4.96
N ILE A 799 -5.25 8.63 4.59
CA ILE A 799 -6.15 9.66 5.12
C ILE A 799 -7.24 9.92 4.09
N MET A 800 -8.47 9.63 4.48
CA MET A 800 -9.66 9.74 3.65
C MET A 800 -10.44 11.01 3.96
N ASN A 801 -11.04 11.65 2.95
CA ASN A 801 -11.99 12.72 3.22
C ASN A 801 -13.26 12.14 3.90
N PRO A 802 -13.85 12.83 4.86
CA PRO A 802 -13.47 14.13 5.46
C PRO A 802 -12.52 14.00 6.68
N ASP A 803 -11.43 13.32 6.59
CA ASP A 803 -10.39 13.09 7.58
C ASP A 803 -10.56 11.78 8.40
N TYR A 804 -11.07 10.75 7.74
CA TYR A 804 -10.96 9.38 8.24
C TYR A 804 -9.57 8.82 7.98
N MET A 805 -8.99 8.21 9.00
CA MET A 805 -7.84 7.33 8.81
C MET A 805 -8.35 5.94 8.49
N GLU A 806 -7.93 5.41 7.37
CA GLU A 806 -8.28 4.08 6.94
C GLU A 806 -7.14 3.11 7.21
N HIS A 807 -7.48 1.94 7.73
CA HIS A 807 -6.56 0.83 7.90
C HIS A 807 -7.35 -0.48 7.91
N LYS A 808 -7.11 -1.33 6.91
CA LYS A 808 -7.75 -2.63 6.76
C LYS A 808 -6.72 -3.72 7.00
N ASP A 809 -6.75 -4.34 8.18
CA ASP A 809 -5.74 -5.33 8.59
C ASP A 809 -5.72 -6.57 7.70
N ASP A 810 -6.89 -7.04 7.28
CA ASP A 810 -7.07 -8.36 6.67
C ASP A 810 -7.66 -8.32 5.25
N TYR A 811 -7.57 -7.20 4.53
CA TYR A 811 -8.02 -7.11 3.16
C TYR A 811 -6.84 -6.85 2.21
N PRO A 812 -6.35 -7.90 1.48
CA PRO A 812 -5.12 -7.80 0.70
C PRO A 812 -5.23 -6.86 -0.51
N PHE A 813 -6.42 -6.71 -1.09
CA PHE A 813 -6.63 -5.94 -2.32
C PHE A 813 -6.85 -4.44 -2.09
N LEU A 814 -6.82 -3.97 -0.86
CA LEU A 814 -6.73 -2.54 -0.58
C LEU A 814 -5.27 -2.10 -0.71
N TRP A 815 -4.83 -1.92 -1.92
CA TRP A 815 -3.43 -1.77 -2.30
C TRP A 815 -2.75 -0.61 -1.62
N GLY A 816 -3.40 0.56 -1.61
CA GLY A 816 -2.84 1.74 -0.99
C GLY A 816 -2.46 1.59 0.48
N GLU A 817 -2.97 0.58 1.18
CA GLU A 817 -2.68 0.29 2.59
C GLU A 817 -1.88 -0.98 2.82
N ASN A 818 -2.03 -1.99 1.96
CA ASN A 818 -1.54 -3.35 2.22
C ASN A 818 -0.51 -3.86 1.22
N GLU A 819 -0.28 -3.19 0.09
CA GLU A 819 0.68 -3.66 -0.90
C GLU A 819 2.12 -3.39 -0.47
N CYS A 820 2.87 -4.47 -0.25
CA CYS A 820 4.29 -4.38 0.07
C CYS A 820 5.10 -4.13 -1.20
N CYS A 821 5.73 -2.96 -1.31
CA CYS A 821 6.60 -2.64 -2.43
C CYS A 821 8.07 -2.91 -2.08
N THR A 822 8.79 -3.59 -2.97
CA THR A 822 10.22 -3.92 -2.81
C THR A 822 11.07 -2.68 -2.61
N GLY A 823 10.75 -1.58 -3.28
CA GLY A 823 11.43 -0.30 -3.10
C GLY A 823 11.44 0.26 -1.68
N THR A 824 10.61 -0.27 -0.77
CA THR A 824 10.59 0.12 0.65
C THR A 824 11.65 -0.61 1.49
N VAL A 825 12.20 -1.73 0.99
CA VAL A 825 13.13 -2.59 1.74
C VAL A 825 14.43 -1.87 2.13
N PRO A 826 15.24 -1.33 1.21
CA PRO A 826 16.50 -0.71 1.59
C PRO A 826 16.33 0.48 2.55
N PRO A 827 15.39 1.42 2.33
CA PRO A 827 15.16 2.52 3.27
C PRO A 827 14.78 2.05 4.67
N TYR A 828 13.95 1.00 4.79
CA TYR A 828 13.57 0.43 6.06
C TYR A 828 14.75 -0.23 6.78
N VAL A 829 15.57 -1.01 6.06
CA VAL A 829 16.78 -1.64 6.63
C VAL A 829 17.78 -0.59 7.09
N MET A 830 18.00 0.46 6.27
CA MET A 830 18.86 1.59 6.62
C MET A 830 18.36 2.32 7.88
N LEU A 831 17.05 2.56 8.00
CA LEU A 831 16.48 3.17 9.21
C LEU A 831 16.61 2.25 10.42
N SER A 832 16.44 0.94 10.27
CA SER A 832 16.59 -0.03 11.36
C SER A 832 18.01 -0.02 11.92
N LEU A 833 19.01 -0.07 11.06
CA LEU A 833 20.42 0.01 11.45
C LEU A 833 20.80 1.38 12.04
N ALA A 834 20.22 2.46 11.52
CA ALA A 834 20.36 3.80 12.08
C ALA A 834 19.81 3.89 13.52
N CYS A 835 18.64 3.26 13.77
CA CYS A 835 18.07 3.20 15.11
C CYS A 835 18.92 2.36 16.08
N GLU A 836 19.55 1.28 15.61
CA GLU A 836 20.52 0.51 16.40
C GLU A 836 21.70 1.39 16.86
N GLU A 837 22.28 2.17 15.94
CA GLU A 837 23.39 3.10 16.26
C GLU A 837 22.95 4.17 17.27
N VAL A 838 21.79 4.79 17.06
CA VAL A 838 21.25 5.82 17.98
C VAL A 838 20.99 5.23 19.36
N ALA A 839 20.33 4.07 19.44
CA ALA A 839 20.02 3.40 20.69
C ALA A 839 21.29 3.02 21.48
N ALA A 840 22.32 2.53 20.78
CA ALA A 840 23.60 2.20 21.39
C ALA A 840 24.28 3.42 22.05
N VAL A 841 24.09 4.62 21.53
CA VAL A 841 24.60 5.86 22.13
C VAL A 841 23.78 6.29 23.35
N LEU A 842 22.43 6.15 23.29
CA LEU A 842 21.55 6.51 24.40
C LEU A 842 21.69 5.59 25.61
N ASN A 843 22.23 4.40 25.45
CA ASN A 843 22.46 3.41 26.51
C ASN A 843 23.84 3.56 27.18
N LYS A 844 24.74 4.41 26.66
CA LYS A 844 26.02 4.77 27.26
C LYS A 844 25.86 5.88 28.32
#